data_ff285e3a93706316e21c6800aca9b2c0
#
_entry.id   ff285e3a93706316e21c6800aca9b2c0
#
_cell.length_a   1.000
_cell.length_b   1.000
_cell.length_c   1.000
_cell.angle_alpha   90.00
_cell.angle_beta   90.00
_cell.angle_gamma   90.00
#
_symmetry.space_group_name_H-M   'P 1'
#
loop_
_entity.id
_entity.type
_entity.pdbx_description
1 polymer ?
#
loop_
_entity_poly.entity_id
_entity_poly.type
_entity_poly.pdbx_seq_one_letter_code
_entity_poly.pdbx_strand_id
1 'polypeptide(L)'
;MLNICPARSALLPLGALVIATALSACGRDSHPSAGTGSADVSVQALGAVPLGQVTLAISGPPLSTPKAVTLSPQGSGGTYGALISSLPVGSNYLFTVTATDTNNVVAYRGQAKNVAILRNHVTTVVITAQADNPAGPFVNTVPIIESLVVSSTNIAPGESISAKVEAKDLDAGDTITFAWSANPATGGFSPLPATAATTTWTAPSTEGDVTLTIQVQDNHGATASASIVVHVSNANGKGQASVNVNFNNWPVVTDVLATPGWITRGAPTSLSVTANDSDGDSLSYLWSTNGTCASGSFTNSASVTPAFTLPTSSTDGYCEFDVAVSDGRGGSAHGTLFLPVGAPPSIIAPAIVDAAQSAAVVDPSATVLFQVEAMDPQASAMTFAWSALLGSLSGQSDSATTSQITLTAPATASTDVVVSVVVTDALGASRRYDFSVHTAALVTACTPPASTAWTFGVMSDTQWTGSPDDGRDPKTVAVDIINQLNTKFIAQGVKFVIQVGDLTDDGSNPALQTTALFRQKLYNAGIGFFPFRGNHESSLPGAAEFKRVFPQTQNGIMNATPADVFGLIGSVDDALTNPVTATGGTFTMGSNFSSPSAGTQGLSYAFDYNNVRFMMLDQFVKFDGTASSSGGNYLDPQLPWIASTLAGKPAGGHALVFGHKGLITENHVDTLFGANPSVDPTGQDTFINALASNGVRYYMGGHDHMHNRSLITTTDGVTAKVQDIVGASDSSKFYIPAIPSNDQKYDVPAFGHARQTQIVQELNTVGYYIFTVDGAKVSVDYYSAIVNPTLASGEYLISASVPMTFTKRETFGYGLTGQETVVAESASYVGSLGSFAGTSASILSGSNASTAKDGSTRALSHLVDSAWDAPTCATSSAILTLWGTSDLGSASGDTIALSMSFDRSSVSDATLVSGGFGLATQDSAGNWTNAVAQNVGGTPSFVLGPWSASYPLGTWGVDLDSNTVWAVVNHAGRFAAARF
;
A
#
# COMPACT_ATOMS: atom_id res chain seq x y z
N MET A 1 51.75 23.27 -10.10
CA MET A 1 52.19 23.68 -11.45
C MET A 1 51.23 22.96 -12.40
N LEU A 2 50.21 23.63 -12.85
CA LEU A 2 50.02 24.33 -14.14
C LEU A 2 50.51 23.46 -15.31
N ASN A 3 49.70 23.08 -16.28
CA ASN A 3 48.88 23.77 -17.26
C ASN A 3 48.03 22.78 -18.06
N ILE A 4 46.73 22.95 -18.28
CA ILE A 4 46.03 23.70 -19.35
C ILE A 4 45.97 22.96 -20.72
N CYS A 5 44.71 22.74 -21.12
CA CYS A 5 44.14 22.39 -22.43
C CYS A 5 44.73 23.06 -23.67
N PRO A 6 44.46 22.62 -24.92
CA PRO A 6 43.14 22.82 -25.48
C PRO A 6 42.63 21.80 -26.55
N ALA A 7 41.34 21.98 -26.88
CA ALA A 7 40.52 21.31 -27.87
C ALA A 7 40.88 21.54 -29.33
N ARG A 8 40.50 20.64 -30.24
CA ARG A 8 39.73 20.88 -31.47
C ARG A 8 39.38 19.62 -32.28
N SER A 9 38.11 19.45 -32.47
CA SER A 9 37.29 19.03 -33.63
C SER A 9 37.94 18.32 -34.84
N ALA A 10 37.39 17.18 -35.29
CA ALA A 10 36.67 17.05 -36.58
C ALA A 10 36.38 15.59 -37.00
N LEU A 11 35.13 15.36 -37.36
CA LEU A 11 34.57 14.49 -38.43
C LEU A 11 34.89 13.01 -38.55
N LEU A 12 33.81 12.24 -38.42
CA LEU A 12 33.33 10.96 -38.95
C LEU A 12 34.05 10.40 -40.23
N PRO A 13 33.95 9.10 -40.63
CA PRO A 13 32.87 8.14 -40.33
C PRO A 13 33.29 6.62 -40.20
N LEU A 14 32.29 5.83 -39.90
CA LEU A 14 32.05 4.39 -40.18
C LEU A 14 32.88 3.29 -39.53
N GLY A 15 32.15 2.41 -38.93
CA GLY A 15 32.50 1.00 -39.00
C GLY A 15 32.66 0.23 -37.70
N ALA A 16 31.60 -0.39 -37.31
CA ALA A 16 31.51 -1.78 -36.87
C ALA A 16 32.16 -2.25 -35.55
N LEU A 17 31.39 -3.07 -34.94
CA LEU A 17 31.73 -4.15 -34.01
C LEU A 17 32.06 -3.75 -32.57
N VAL A 18 31.02 -3.73 -31.76
CA VAL A 18 31.18 -3.58 -30.31
C VAL A 18 31.36 -4.96 -29.69
N ILE A 19 32.53 -5.22 -29.21
CA ILE A 19 32.83 -6.28 -28.25
C ILE A 19 32.47 -5.70 -26.88
N ALA A 20 31.50 -6.32 -26.19
CA ALA A 20 31.18 -5.98 -24.83
C ALA A 20 32.33 -6.38 -23.89
N THR A 21 33.09 -5.41 -23.42
CA THR A 21 34.01 -5.62 -22.29
C THR A 21 33.26 -5.27 -21.00
N ALA A 22 33.04 -6.30 -20.21
CA ALA A 22 32.61 -6.16 -18.83
C ALA A 22 33.75 -5.48 -18.03
N LEU A 23 33.49 -4.27 -17.53
CA LEU A 23 34.34 -3.66 -16.51
C LEU A 23 33.91 -4.21 -15.15
N SER A 24 34.71 -5.11 -14.61
CA SER A 24 34.69 -5.51 -13.22
C SER A 24 35.19 -4.35 -12.35
N ALA A 25 34.29 -3.67 -11.66
CA ALA A 25 34.67 -2.81 -10.54
C ALA A 25 34.82 -3.68 -9.30
N CYS A 26 36.07 -3.90 -8.85
CA CYS A 26 36.35 -4.47 -7.54
C CYS A 26 35.97 -3.49 -6.44
N GLY A 27 34.78 -3.71 -5.87
CA GLY A 27 34.40 -3.17 -4.57
C GLY A 27 34.53 -4.28 -3.53
N ARG A 28 35.12 -3.96 -2.39
CA ARG A 28 35.39 -4.86 -1.28
C ARG A 28 34.16 -5.61 -0.80
N ASP A 29 34.35 -6.91 -0.58
CA ASP A 29 33.37 -7.82 -0.03
C ASP A 29 32.81 -7.33 1.30
N SER A 30 31.53 -6.97 1.30
CA SER A 30 30.65 -7.18 2.45
C SER A 30 29.86 -8.46 2.14
N HIS A 31 29.97 -9.46 2.97
CA HIS A 31 29.22 -10.70 2.81
C HIS A 31 27.72 -10.38 2.68
N PRO A 32 27.02 -10.85 1.64
CA PRO A 32 25.58 -10.72 1.60
C PRO A 32 24.97 -11.59 2.70
N SER A 33 24.14 -10.99 3.54
CA SER A 33 23.32 -11.69 4.51
C SER A 33 22.53 -12.79 3.82
N ALA A 34 22.47 -13.96 4.42
CA ALA A 34 21.76 -15.12 3.88
C ALA A 34 20.28 -14.79 3.70
N GLY A 35 19.80 -14.63 2.47
CA GLY A 35 18.37 -14.44 2.18
C GLY A 35 18.03 -13.41 1.11
N THR A 36 18.99 -12.90 0.35
CA THR A 36 18.71 -11.96 -0.74
C THR A 36 18.89 -12.59 -2.12
N GLY A 37 18.05 -12.16 -3.09
CA GLY A 37 18.21 -12.38 -4.52
C GLY A 37 18.47 -11.05 -5.24
N SER A 38 18.60 -11.09 -6.56
CA SER A 38 18.84 -9.89 -7.38
C SER A 38 17.85 -9.83 -8.54
N ALA A 39 17.52 -8.61 -9.01
CA ALA A 39 16.72 -8.39 -10.21
C ALA A 39 17.49 -7.56 -11.22
N ASP A 40 17.62 -8.02 -12.46
CA ASP A 40 18.16 -7.28 -13.58
C ASP A 40 17.01 -6.76 -14.44
N VAL A 41 16.98 -5.45 -14.67
CA VAL A 41 15.89 -4.76 -15.37
C VAL A 41 16.43 -4.20 -16.68
N SER A 42 15.84 -4.58 -17.79
CA SER A 42 16.06 -3.92 -19.07
C SER A 42 14.74 -3.46 -19.68
N VAL A 43 14.73 -2.26 -20.25
CA VAL A 43 13.60 -1.61 -20.87
C VAL A 43 13.97 -1.27 -22.29
N GLN A 44 13.20 -1.71 -23.26
CA GLN A 44 13.42 -1.34 -24.66
C GLN A 44 12.43 -0.24 -25.05
N ALA A 45 12.95 0.93 -25.41
CA ALA A 45 12.20 2.02 -26.03
C ALA A 45 12.52 2.03 -27.52
N LEU A 46 11.55 1.70 -28.32
CA LEU A 46 11.61 1.80 -29.78
C LEU A 46 10.52 2.79 -30.18
N GLY A 47 10.77 4.05 -30.28
CA GLY A 47 9.76 4.96 -30.70
C GLY A 47 10.17 6.40 -30.91
N ALA A 48 9.31 7.15 -31.56
CA ALA A 48 9.54 8.53 -32.02
C ALA A 48 9.59 9.57 -30.89
N VAL A 49 9.23 9.22 -29.66
CA VAL A 49 9.27 10.15 -28.52
C VAL A 49 10.61 10.00 -27.80
N PRO A 50 11.48 11.04 -27.81
CA PRO A 50 12.69 11.02 -27.02
C PRO A 50 12.36 10.92 -25.54
N LEU A 51 12.77 9.83 -24.88
CA LEU A 51 12.53 9.63 -23.45
C LEU A 51 13.48 10.50 -22.62
N GLY A 52 12.92 11.21 -21.64
CA GLY A 52 13.66 11.98 -20.65
C GLY A 52 14.14 11.10 -19.49
N GLN A 53 13.27 10.32 -18.89
CA GLN A 53 13.58 9.44 -17.77
C GLN A 53 12.72 8.18 -17.81
N VAL A 54 13.34 7.05 -17.45
CA VAL A 54 12.63 5.78 -17.24
C VAL A 54 12.84 5.34 -15.79
N THR A 55 11.76 5.22 -15.03
CA THR A 55 11.80 4.87 -13.61
C THR A 55 11.10 3.54 -13.38
N LEU A 56 11.74 2.67 -12.62
CA LEU A 56 11.18 1.45 -12.10
C LEU A 56 10.93 1.59 -10.60
N ALA A 57 9.70 1.41 -10.17
CA ALA A 57 9.34 1.28 -8.77
C ALA A 57 9.09 -0.19 -8.44
N ILE A 58 9.71 -0.68 -7.36
CA ILE A 58 9.56 -2.06 -6.86
C ILE A 58 8.96 -1.97 -5.48
N SER A 59 7.83 -2.65 -5.28
CA SER A 59 7.13 -2.72 -3.99
C SER A 59 6.65 -4.14 -3.71
N GLY A 60 6.15 -4.39 -2.53
CA GLY A 60 5.57 -5.69 -2.15
C GLY A 60 5.95 -6.11 -0.73
N PRO A 61 5.21 -7.08 -0.14
CA PRO A 61 5.39 -7.48 1.26
C PRO A 61 6.81 -7.87 1.69
N PRO A 62 7.68 -8.42 0.80
CA PRO A 62 9.05 -8.73 1.18
C PRO A 62 9.97 -7.51 1.33
N LEU A 63 9.55 -6.34 0.83
CA LEU A 63 10.32 -5.10 0.99
C LEU A 63 9.78 -4.29 2.15
N SER A 64 10.64 -3.94 3.09
CA SER A 64 10.32 -3.01 4.17
C SER A 64 10.11 -1.58 3.66
N THR A 65 10.78 -1.22 2.56
CA THR A 65 10.60 0.05 1.83
C THR A 65 10.59 -0.23 0.34
N PRO A 66 9.72 0.42 -0.43
CA PRO A 66 9.77 0.36 -1.87
C PRO A 66 11.09 0.89 -2.41
N LYS A 67 11.55 0.29 -3.49
CA LYS A 67 12.80 0.65 -4.14
C LYS A 67 12.48 1.32 -5.48
N ALA A 68 12.93 2.55 -5.67
CA ALA A 68 12.86 3.23 -6.96
C ALA A 68 14.25 3.20 -7.62
N VAL A 69 14.27 2.89 -8.90
CA VAL A 69 15.51 2.80 -9.70
C VAL A 69 15.29 3.53 -11.01
N THR A 70 16.14 4.49 -11.31
CA THR A 70 16.20 5.07 -12.66
C THR A 70 16.93 4.10 -13.57
N LEU A 71 16.30 3.73 -14.68
CA LEU A 71 16.87 2.83 -15.67
C LEU A 71 17.75 3.62 -16.64
N SER A 72 18.89 3.07 -16.97
CA SER A 72 19.82 3.68 -17.93
C SER A 72 19.74 3.01 -19.29
N PRO A 73 19.94 3.75 -20.41
CA PRO A 73 19.98 3.15 -21.73
C PRO A 73 21.03 2.05 -21.84
N GLN A 74 20.66 0.92 -22.42
CA GLN A 74 21.52 -0.24 -22.67
C GLN A 74 21.78 -0.36 -24.19
N GLY A 75 22.94 0.10 -24.62
CA GLY A 75 23.31 0.04 -26.06
C GLY A 75 22.59 1.04 -26.96
N SER A 76 22.68 0.85 -28.28
CA SER A 76 22.12 1.76 -29.30
C SER A 76 20.68 1.44 -29.73
N GLY A 77 20.03 0.46 -29.10
CA GLY A 77 18.71 -0.07 -29.50
C GLY A 77 17.53 0.42 -28.70
N GLY A 78 17.65 1.50 -27.93
CA GLY A 78 16.54 2.05 -27.15
C GLY A 78 16.11 1.20 -25.94
N THR A 79 16.89 0.22 -25.55
CA THR A 79 16.66 -0.61 -24.36
C THR A 79 17.18 0.11 -23.13
N TYR A 80 16.39 0.13 -22.05
CA TYR A 80 16.79 0.65 -20.74
C TYR A 80 16.88 -0.52 -19.76
N GLY A 81 17.83 -0.48 -18.83
CA GLY A 81 18.00 -1.57 -17.89
C GLY A 81 18.75 -1.22 -16.62
N ALA A 82 18.58 -2.01 -15.60
CA ALA A 82 19.37 -1.99 -14.37
C ALA A 82 19.37 -3.36 -13.69
N LEU A 83 20.51 -3.76 -13.15
CA LEU A 83 20.61 -4.91 -12.26
C LEU A 83 20.24 -4.48 -10.84
N ILE A 84 19.21 -5.07 -10.26
CA ILE A 84 18.74 -4.78 -8.92
C ILE A 84 19.17 -5.91 -8.00
N SER A 85 20.20 -5.65 -7.24
CA SER A 85 20.76 -6.60 -6.28
C SER A 85 20.11 -6.45 -4.90
N SER A 86 20.18 -7.50 -4.09
CA SER A 86 19.76 -7.51 -2.69
C SER A 86 18.26 -7.30 -2.47
N LEU A 87 17.41 -7.90 -3.30
CA LEU A 87 15.99 -8.02 -3.00
C LEU A 87 15.76 -9.17 -2.01
N PRO A 88 15.00 -8.98 -0.94
CA PRO A 88 14.59 -10.06 -0.04
C PRO A 88 13.94 -11.22 -0.80
N VAL A 89 14.16 -12.44 -0.36
CA VAL A 89 13.44 -13.60 -0.90
C VAL A 89 11.97 -13.52 -0.53
N GLY A 90 11.09 -13.71 -1.49
CA GLY A 90 9.66 -13.67 -1.23
C GLY A 90 8.82 -13.57 -2.50
N SER A 91 7.51 -13.57 -2.33
CA SER A 91 6.52 -13.46 -3.41
C SER A 91 5.72 -12.17 -3.31
N ASN A 92 4.89 -11.92 -4.31
CA ASN A 92 3.98 -10.77 -4.38
C ASN A 92 4.68 -9.41 -4.53
N TYR A 93 5.85 -9.40 -5.17
CA TYR A 93 6.43 -8.15 -5.63
C TYR A 93 5.60 -7.53 -6.75
N LEU A 94 5.51 -6.20 -6.73
CA LEU A 94 4.99 -5.37 -7.81
C LEU A 94 6.14 -4.54 -8.37
N PHE A 95 6.34 -4.65 -9.68
CA PHE A 95 7.28 -3.84 -10.45
C PHE A 95 6.46 -2.90 -11.34
N THR A 96 6.64 -1.61 -11.21
CA THR A 96 5.94 -0.59 -12.00
C THR A 96 6.95 0.25 -12.75
N VAL A 97 6.77 0.39 -14.05
CA VAL A 97 7.60 1.22 -14.91
C VAL A 97 6.80 2.45 -15.34
N THR A 98 7.47 3.60 -15.27
CA THR A 98 6.99 4.86 -15.82
C THR A 98 8.11 5.48 -16.63
N ALA A 99 7.85 5.81 -17.89
CA ALA A 99 8.77 6.55 -18.73
C ALA A 99 8.17 7.91 -19.09
N THR A 100 8.97 8.96 -18.95
CA THR A 100 8.59 10.32 -19.31
C THR A 100 9.35 10.77 -20.57
N ASP A 101 8.77 11.71 -21.30
CA ASP A 101 9.46 12.40 -22.38
C ASP A 101 10.49 13.42 -21.86
N THR A 102 11.11 14.16 -22.75
CA THR A 102 12.08 15.21 -22.42
C THR A 102 11.47 16.42 -21.71
N ASN A 103 10.13 16.53 -21.67
CA ASN A 103 9.39 17.56 -20.95
C ASN A 103 8.85 17.05 -19.61
N ASN A 104 9.24 15.83 -19.18
CA ASN A 104 8.75 15.12 -18.00
C ASN A 104 7.26 14.72 -18.05
N VAL A 105 6.66 14.68 -19.24
CA VAL A 105 5.32 14.14 -19.42
C VAL A 105 5.43 12.63 -19.53
N VAL A 106 4.52 11.90 -18.86
CA VAL A 106 4.51 10.43 -18.93
C VAL A 106 4.11 10.00 -20.33
N ALA A 107 4.99 9.24 -20.96
CA ALA A 107 4.78 8.71 -22.30
C ALA A 107 4.38 7.24 -22.30
N TYR A 108 4.84 6.46 -21.32
CA TYR A 108 4.56 5.03 -21.22
C TYR A 108 4.43 4.55 -19.78
N ARG A 109 3.56 3.54 -19.58
CA ARG A 109 3.38 2.83 -18.30
C ARG A 109 3.35 1.33 -18.49
N GLY A 110 3.86 0.59 -17.50
CA GLY A 110 3.81 -0.86 -17.46
C GLY A 110 3.97 -1.41 -16.05
N GLN A 111 3.49 -2.63 -15.80
CA GLN A 111 3.64 -3.26 -14.48
C GLN A 111 3.76 -4.77 -14.60
N ALA A 112 4.47 -5.38 -13.63
CA ALA A 112 4.47 -6.81 -13.38
C ALA A 112 4.08 -7.08 -11.93
N LYS A 113 3.03 -7.89 -11.73
CA LYS A 113 2.47 -8.21 -10.41
C LYS A 113 2.86 -9.62 -9.98
N ASN A 114 2.80 -9.85 -8.67
CA ASN A 114 2.99 -11.17 -8.08
C ASN A 114 4.32 -11.84 -8.46
N VAL A 115 5.36 -11.03 -8.62
CA VAL A 115 6.71 -11.51 -8.96
C VAL A 115 7.32 -12.18 -7.72
N ALA A 116 7.93 -13.35 -7.91
CA ALA A 116 8.64 -14.06 -6.84
C ALA A 116 10.15 -13.92 -7.01
N ILE A 117 10.83 -13.53 -5.96
CA ILE A 117 12.30 -13.48 -5.87
C ILE A 117 12.78 -14.71 -5.10
N LEU A 118 13.59 -15.53 -5.72
CA LEU A 118 14.11 -16.76 -5.15
C LEU A 118 15.54 -16.58 -4.68
N ARG A 119 15.93 -17.32 -3.64
CA ARG A 119 17.29 -17.29 -3.07
C ARG A 119 18.31 -17.75 -4.11
N ASN A 120 19.35 -16.97 -4.30
CA ASN A 120 20.47 -17.25 -5.22
C ASN A 120 20.04 -17.46 -6.69
N HIS A 121 18.88 -16.98 -7.09
CA HIS A 121 18.40 -16.98 -8.46
C HIS A 121 18.27 -15.55 -9.00
N VAL A 122 18.36 -15.43 -10.31
CA VAL A 122 18.00 -14.24 -11.06
C VAL A 122 16.56 -14.40 -11.54
N THR A 123 15.63 -13.61 -11.01
CA THR A 123 14.28 -13.53 -11.56
C THR A 123 14.27 -12.51 -12.69
N THR A 124 14.00 -12.95 -13.91
CA THR A 124 13.81 -12.03 -15.03
C THR A 124 12.36 -11.63 -15.16
N VAL A 125 12.13 -10.33 -15.25
CA VAL A 125 10.81 -9.74 -15.40
C VAL A 125 10.80 -8.88 -16.66
N VAL A 126 10.01 -9.26 -17.66
CA VAL A 126 9.76 -8.46 -18.86
C VAL A 126 8.45 -7.70 -18.64
N ILE A 127 8.49 -6.38 -18.77
CA ILE A 127 7.31 -5.51 -18.65
C ILE A 127 7.14 -4.79 -19.97
N THR A 128 5.98 -4.95 -20.60
CA THR A 128 5.59 -4.15 -21.75
C THR A 128 4.94 -2.87 -21.25
N ALA A 129 5.57 -1.72 -21.46
CA ALA A 129 5.00 -0.43 -21.12
C ALA A 129 4.20 0.07 -22.33
N GLN A 130 2.92 0.36 -22.11
CA GLN A 130 2.00 0.87 -23.11
C GLN A 130 2.06 2.39 -23.17
N ALA A 131 1.82 2.94 -24.36
CA ALA A 131 1.68 4.38 -24.54
C ALA A 131 0.49 4.92 -23.72
N ASP A 132 0.64 6.11 -23.13
CA ASP A 132 -0.33 6.68 -22.19
C ASP A 132 -1.54 7.35 -22.89
N ASN A 133 -1.65 7.26 -24.23
CA ASN A 133 -2.73 7.89 -25.00
C ASN A 133 -3.38 6.89 -25.97
N PRO A 134 -4.33 6.04 -25.52
CA PRO A 134 -4.99 5.07 -26.38
C PRO A 134 -6.01 5.74 -27.33
N ALA A 135 -6.01 5.35 -28.57
CA ALA A 135 -7.07 5.70 -29.52
C ALA A 135 -8.41 5.01 -29.16
N GLY A 136 -9.54 5.61 -29.48
CA GLY A 136 -10.90 5.30 -29.05
C GLY A 136 -11.44 3.86 -29.23
N PRO A 137 -12.73 3.60 -28.93
CA PRO A 137 -13.27 2.26 -28.74
C PRO A 137 -13.25 1.42 -30.02
N PHE A 138 -12.75 0.20 -29.91
CA PHE A 138 -12.57 -0.77 -30.99
C PHE A 138 -13.67 -1.84 -31.00
N VAL A 139 -13.89 -2.48 -32.15
CA VAL A 139 -14.81 -3.63 -32.28
C VAL A 139 -14.21 -4.89 -31.68
N ASN A 140 -12.90 -5.01 -31.66
CA ASN A 140 -12.14 -6.06 -30.96
C ASN A 140 -10.71 -5.57 -30.71
N THR A 141 -10.31 -5.54 -29.45
CA THR A 141 -8.97 -5.14 -29.03
C THR A 141 -8.08 -6.38 -28.92
N VAL A 142 -6.83 -6.27 -29.29
CA VAL A 142 -5.85 -7.34 -29.11
C VAL A 142 -5.56 -7.49 -27.60
N PRO A 143 -5.43 -8.72 -27.08
CA PRO A 143 -5.04 -8.92 -25.69
C PRO A 143 -3.74 -8.20 -25.34
N ILE A 144 -3.69 -7.59 -24.17
CA ILE A 144 -2.49 -6.91 -23.65
C ILE A 144 -1.72 -7.85 -22.74
N ILE A 145 -0.47 -8.15 -23.08
CA ILE A 145 0.45 -8.83 -22.16
C ILE A 145 1.06 -7.80 -21.24
N GLU A 146 0.58 -7.75 -19.98
CA GLU A 146 1.07 -6.81 -18.99
C GLU A 146 2.47 -7.20 -18.48
N SER A 147 2.73 -8.49 -18.32
CA SER A 147 4.04 -8.98 -17.89
C SER A 147 4.30 -10.44 -18.25
N LEU A 148 5.58 -10.75 -18.47
CA LEU A 148 6.14 -12.10 -18.55
C LEU A 148 7.24 -12.25 -17.50
N VAL A 149 7.11 -13.25 -16.63
CA VAL A 149 8.05 -13.50 -15.52
C VAL A 149 8.56 -14.93 -15.58
N VAL A 150 9.86 -15.11 -15.48
CA VAL A 150 10.48 -16.43 -15.30
C VAL A 150 11.33 -16.45 -14.04
N SER A 151 11.36 -17.59 -13.35
CA SER A 151 12.10 -17.72 -12.08
C SER A 151 13.62 -17.67 -12.25
N SER A 152 14.15 -17.96 -13.43
CA SER A 152 15.57 -17.81 -13.78
C SER A 152 15.75 -17.79 -15.29
N THR A 153 16.74 -17.04 -15.77
CA THR A 153 17.22 -17.07 -17.18
C THR A 153 18.54 -17.78 -17.33
N ASN A 154 19.20 -18.22 -16.26
CA ASN A 154 20.41 -19.01 -16.29
C ASN A 154 20.18 -20.25 -15.43
N ILE A 155 20.15 -21.40 -16.03
CA ILE A 155 19.88 -22.68 -15.36
C ILE A 155 20.80 -23.78 -15.87
N ALA A 156 20.98 -24.81 -15.05
CA ALA A 156 21.72 -25.98 -15.49
C ALA A 156 20.88 -26.88 -16.40
N PRO A 157 21.51 -27.70 -17.26
CA PRO A 157 20.82 -28.70 -18.03
C PRO A 157 19.96 -29.61 -17.15
N GLY A 158 18.70 -29.79 -17.53
CA GLY A 158 17.72 -30.61 -16.80
C GLY A 158 17.05 -29.92 -15.61
N GLU A 159 17.43 -28.70 -15.23
CA GLU A 159 16.72 -27.90 -14.23
C GLU A 159 15.41 -27.34 -14.79
N SER A 160 14.50 -26.99 -13.89
CA SER A 160 13.20 -26.46 -14.25
C SER A 160 13.02 -25.03 -13.75
N ILE A 161 12.35 -24.20 -14.57
CA ILE A 161 11.92 -22.86 -14.20
C ILE A 161 10.41 -22.75 -14.27
N SER A 162 9.86 -21.85 -13.45
CA SER A 162 8.50 -21.39 -13.54
C SER A 162 8.44 -20.20 -14.50
N ALA A 163 7.49 -20.22 -15.42
CA ALA A 163 7.17 -19.11 -16.31
C ALA A 163 5.70 -18.71 -16.10
N LYS A 164 5.46 -17.39 -15.94
CA LYS A 164 4.14 -16.81 -15.69
C LYS A 164 3.93 -15.62 -16.61
N VAL A 165 2.75 -15.55 -17.25
CA VAL A 165 2.28 -14.38 -17.98
C VAL A 165 1.11 -13.75 -17.24
N GLU A 166 1.02 -12.43 -17.21
CA GLU A 166 -0.19 -11.69 -16.88
C GLU A 166 -0.64 -10.95 -18.14
N ALA A 167 -1.87 -11.18 -18.51
CA ALA A 167 -2.47 -10.57 -19.69
C ALA A 167 -3.96 -10.29 -19.41
N LYS A 168 -4.48 -9.30 -20.11
CA LYS A 168 -5.90 -8.93 -20.07
C LYS A 168 -6.40 -8.56 -21.45
N ASP A 169 -7.71 -8.63 -21.63
CA ASP A 169 -8.42 -8.00 -22.73
C ASP A 169 -9.16 -6.77 -22.22
N LEU A 170 -9.24 -5.72 -23.04
CA LEU A 170 -9.99 -4.50 -22.71
C LEU A 170 -11.46 -4.60 -23.10
N ASP A 171 -11.82 -5.56 -23.94
CA ASP A 171 -13.20 -5.75 -24.38
C ASP A 171 -14.01 -6.53 -23.33
N ALA A 172 -15.08 -5.89 -22.88
CA ALA A 172 -15.90 -6.44 -21.80
C ALA A 172 -16.57 -7.75 -22.21
N GLY A 173 -16.19 -8.85 -21.58
CA GLY A 173 -16.73 -10.18 -21.82
C GLY A 173 -15.84 -11.09 -22.66
N ASP A 174 -14.72 -10.59 -23.18
CA ASP A 174 -13.77 -11.40 -23.91
C ASP A 174 -12.96 -12.31 -22.99
N THR A 175 -12.64 -13.48 -23.53
CA THR A 175 -11.83 -14.48 -22.83
C THR A 175 -10.53 -14.68 -23.57
N ILE A 176 -9.44 -14.80 -22.82
CA ILE A 176 -8.09 -15.02 -23.37
C ILE A 176 -7.61 -16.45 -23.16
N THR A 177 -6.87 -16.95 -24.12
CA THR A 177 -6.22 -18.26 -24.09
C THR A 177 -4.71 -18.09 -24.24
N PHE A 178 -3.94 -19.07 -23.77
CA PHE A 178 -2.49 -19.01 -23.69
C PHE A 178 -1.86 -20.19 -24.47
N ALA A 179 -0.72 -19.95 -25.11
CA ALA A 179 0.09 -20.99 -25.75
C ALA A 179 1.59 -20.71 -25.58
N TRP A 180 2.28 -21.60 -24.88
CA TRP A 180 3.73 -21.52 -24.69
C TRP A 180 4.47 -22.36 -25.72
N SER A 181 5.61 -21.84 -26.19
CA SER A 181 6.53 -22.52 -27.11
C SER A 181 7.98 -22.22 -26.75
N ALA A 182 8.90 -23.05 -27.25
CA ALA A 182 10.34 -22.88 -27.09
C ALA A 182 11.02 -22.95 -28.46
N ASN A 183 12.04 -22.08 -28.69
CA ASN A 183 12.84 -22.09 -29.91
C ASN A 183 14.36 -22.00 -29.55
N PRO A 184 15.20 -22.99 -29.90
CA PRO A 184 14.78 -24.25 -30.55
C PRO A 184 13.79 -25.03 -29.69
N ALA A 185 12.98 -25.89 -30.34
CA ALA A 185 11.94 -26.68 -29.69
C ALA A 185 12.55 -27.80 -28.83
N THR A 186 13.25 -27.40 -27.78
CA THR A 186 13.99 -28.25 -26.82
C THR A 186 13.52 -27.99 -25.41
N GLY A 187 13.80 -28.92 -24.49
CA GLY A 187 13.22 -28.88 -23.14
C GLY A 187 11.77 -29.33 -23.10
N GLY A 188 11.11 -29.17 -22.00
CA GLY A 188 9.74 -29.65 -21.82
C GLY A 188 8.87 -28.76 -20.95
N PHE A 189 7.65 -28.45 -21.40
CA PHE A 189 6.66 -27.77 -20.59
C PHE A 189 5.83 -28.76 -19.76
N SER A 190 5.39 -28.32 -18.57
CA SER A 190 4.49 -29.07 -17.72
C SER A 190 3.52 -28.10 -17.01
N PRO A 191 2.18 -28.35 -17.05
CA PRO A 191 1.51 -29.46 -17.78
C PRO A 191 1.52 -29.31 -19.30
N LEU A 192 1.21 -30.38 -20.01
CA LEU A 192 0.99 -30.35 -21.45
C LEU A 192 -0.51 -30.59 -21.77
N PRO A 193 -1.10 -29.84 -22.72
CA PRO A 193 -0.52 -28.73 -23.45
C PRO A 193 -0.27 -27.52 -22.52
N ALA A 194 0.75 -26.71 -22.84
CA ALA A 194 1.10 -25.53 -22.06
C ALA A 194 0.17 -24.36 -22.41
N THR A 195 -1.06 -24.41 -21.89
CA THR A 195 -2.15 -23.47 -22.21
C THR A 195 -2.63 -22.70 -20.97
N ALA A 196 -1.87 -22.69 -19.90
CA ALA A 196 -2.18 -21.91 -18.71
C ALA A 196 -1.33 -20.64 -18.63
N ALA A 197 -1.80 -19.62 -17.94
CA ALA A 197 -1.03 -18.40 -17.66
C ALA A 197 0.28 -18.67 -16.91
N THR A 198 0.39 -19.81 -16.24
CA THR A 198 1.61 -20.25 -15.54
C THR A 198 1.97 -21.65 -15.99
N THR A 199 3.24 -21.87 -16.32
CA THR A 199 3.77 -23.17 -16.72
C THR A 199 5.15 -23.40 -16.10
N THR A 200 5.59 -24.65 -16.05
CA THR A 200 6.97 -25.01 -15.71
C THR A 200 7.67 -25.48 -17.00
N TRP A 201 8.86 -24.97 -17.26
CA TRP A 201 9.70 -25.45 -18.36
C TRP A 201 10.97 -26.08 -17.80
N THR A 202 11.28 -27.28 -18.26
CA THR A 202 12.50 -28.02 -17.91
C THR A 202 13.51 -27.90 -19.04
N ALA A 203 14.71 -27.44 -18.72
CA ALA A 203 15.77 -27.26 -19.69
C ALA A 203 16.19 -28.56 -20.39
N PRO A 204 16.66 -28.51 -21.64
CA PRO A 204 17.27 -29.65 -22.30
C PRO A 204 18.55 -30.08 -21.60
N SER A 205 19.04 -31.28 -21.91
CA SER A 205 20.32 -31.80 -21.41
C SER A 205 21.53 -31.18 -22.09
N THR A 206 21.35 -30.38 -23.15
CA THR A 206 22.38 -29.68 -23.89
C THR A 206 22.43 -28.21 -23.50
N GLU A 207 23.64 -27.66 -23.38
CA GLU A 207 23.86 -26.24 -23.17
C GLU A 207 23.48 -25.42 -24.40
N GLY A 208 23.04 -24.18 -24.20
CA GLY A 208 22.68 -23.24 -25.26
C GLY A 208 21.51 -22.32 -24.87
N ASP A 209 21.23 -21.37 -25.73
CA ASP A 209 20.14 -20.43 -25.56
C ASP A 209 18.84 -21.01 -26.08
N VAL A 210 17.78 -20.87 -25.30
CA VAL A 210 16.41 -21.27 -25.68
C VAL A 210 15.49 -20.08 -25.47
N THR A 211 14.81 -19.65 -26.51
CA THR A 211 13.79 -18.59 -26.43
C THR A 211 12.44 -19.22 -26.07
N LEU A 212 11.89 -18.86 -24.94
CA LEU A 212 10.52 -19.18 -24.55
C LEU A 212 9.60 -18.09 -25.03
N THR A 213 8.52 -18.45 -25.73
CA THR A 213 7.52 -17.51 -26.24
C THR A 213 6.16 -17.90 -25.71
N ILE A 214 5.43 -16.89 -25.22
CA ILE A 214 4.00 -16.98 -24.91
C ILE A 214 3.21 -16.24 -25.99
N GLN A 215 2.15 -16.88 -26.49
CA GLN A 215 1.12 -16.26 -27.30
C GLN A 215 -0.17 -16.21 -26.49
N VAL A 216 -0.82 -15.07 -26.47
CA VAL A 216 -2.15 -14.86 -25.87
C VAL A 216 -3.11 -14.54 -26.98
N GLN A 217 -4.27 -15.22 -27.02
CA GLN A 217 -5.29 -15.04 -28.03
C GLN A 217 -6.64 -14.82 -27.36
N ASP A 218 -7.42 -13.86 -27.87
CA ASP A 218 -8.81 -13.66 -27.47
C ASP A 218 -9.77 -14.67 -28.18
N ASN A 219 -11.05 -14.61 -27.82
CA ASN A 219 -12.08 -15.45 -28.43
C ASN A 219 -12.51 -14.98 -29.83
N HIS A 220 -12.02 -13.85 -30.32
CA HIS A 220 -12.25 -13.31 -31.67
C HIS A 220 -11.06 -13.56 -32.62
N GLY A 221 -9.96 -14.12 -32.08
CA GLY A 221 -8.81 -14.57 -32.88
C GLY A 221 -7.64 -13.59 -32.94
N ALA A 222 -7.73 -12.42 -32.27
CA ALA A 222 -6.60 -11.53 -32.20
C ALA A 222 -5.53 -12.04 -31.21
N THR A 223 -4.25 -11.79 -31.47
CA THR A 223 -3.16 -12.39 -30.73
C THR A 223 -2.09 -11.37 -30.33
N ALA A 224 -1.56 -11.54 -29.13
CA ALA A 224 -0.35 -10.88 -28.67
C ALA A 224 0.72 -11.91 -28.25
N SER A 225 2.00 -11.58 -28.37
CA SER A 225 3.08 -12.48 -27.97
C SER A 225 4.22 -11.76 -27.26
N ALA A 226 4.89 -12.48 -26.36
CA ALA A 226 6.11 -12.03 -25.68
C ALA A 226 7.10 -13.18 -25.57
N SER A 227 8.41 -12.85 -25.58
CA SER A 227 9.46 -13.86 -25.58
C SER A 227 10.56 -13.52 -24.57
N ILE A 228 11.25 -14.56 -24.08
CA ILE A 228 12.39 -14.43 -23.20
C ILE A 228 13.43 -15.50 -23.50
N VAL A 229 14.73 -15.14 -23.43
CA VAL A 229 15.84 -16.08 -23.66
C VAL A 229 16.28 -16.67 -22.33
N VAL A 230 16.40 -17.99 -22.28
CA VAL A 230 16.95 -18.75 -21.14
C VAL A 230 18.28 -19.37 -21.57
N HIS A 231 19.34 -19.07 -20.82
CA HIS A 231 20.67 -19.67 -21.01
C HIS A 231 20.79 -20.96 -20.22
N VAL A 232 21.00 -22.06 -20.88
CA VAL A 232 21.24 -23.38 -20.27
C VAL A 232 22.75 -23.60 -20.22
N SER A 233 23.33 -23.61 -19.02
CA SER A 233 24.79 -23.84 -18.86
C SER A 233 25.16 -24.42 -17.49
N ASN A 234 26.25 -25.17 -17.43
CA ASN A 234 26.78 -25.75 -16.18
C ASN A 234 27.60 -24.74 -15.34
N ALA A 235 27.78 -23.50 -15.80
CA ALA A 235 28.48 -22.47 -15.05
C ALA A 235 27.66 -22.04 -13.84
N ASN A 236 28.17 -22.26 -12.60
CA ASN A 236 27.54 -21.82 -11.36
C ASN A 236 27.40 -20.30 -11.34
N GLY A 237 26.35 -19.79 -11.97
CA GLY A 237 25.95 -18.39 -11.93
C GLY A 237 25.35 -18.03 -10.57
N LYS A 238 25.95 -17.07 -9.87
CA LYS A 238 25.31 -16.44 -8.71
C LYS A 238 24.03 -15.76 -9.16
N GLY A 239 22.93 -15.98 -8.45
CA GLY A 239 21.60 -15.49 -8.77
C GLY A 239 21.55 -13.98 -9.03
N GLN A 240 21.07 -13.63 -10.20
CA GLN A 240 20.74 -12.26 -10.62
C GLN A 240 19.34 -12.29 -11.23
N ALA A 241 18.51 -11.26 -11.00
CA ALA A 241 17.24 -11.12 -11.69
C ALA A 241 17.37 -10.12 -12.83
N SER A 242 16.84 -10.47 -14.00
CA SER A 242 16.75 -9.56 -15.15
C SER A 242 15.30 -9.13 -15.33
N VAL A 243 15.04 -7.84 -15.41
CA VAL A 243 13.72 -7.27 -15.76
C VAL A 243 13.87 -6.59 -17.10
N ASN A 244 13.18 -7.09 -18.11
CA ASN A 244 13.09 -6.45 -19.41
C ASN A 244 11.78 -5.69 -19.49
N VAL A 245 11.85 -4.42 -19.83
CA VAL A 245 10.67 -3.60 -20.10
C VAL A 245 10.71 -3.20 -21.56
N ASN A 246 9.71 -3.61 -22.31
CA ASN A 246 9.51 -3.19 -23.68
C ASN A 246 8.46 -2.10 -23.68
N PHE A 247 8.73 -1.01 -24.38
CA PHE A 247 7.72 0.00 -24.69
C PHE A 247 7.03 -0.42 -25.96
N ASN A 248 5.74 -0.11 -26.03
CA ASN A 248 4.94 -0.37 -27.19
C ASN A 248 4.27 0.94 -27.63
N ASN A 249 4.66 1.48 -28.77
CA ASN A 249 3.89 2.51 -29.43
C ASN A 249 2.81 1.83 -30.25
N TRP A 250 1.62 2.41 -30.25
CA TRP A 250 0.54 1.85 -31.02
C TRP A 250 0.71 2.21 -32.49
N PRO A 251 0.30 1.35 -33.42
CA PRO A 251 0.34 1.64 -34.83
C PRO A 251 -0.51 2.86 -35.16
N VAL A 252 -0.10 3.58 -36.17
CA VAL A 252 -0.84 4.75 -36.70
C VAL A 252 -1.29 4.42 -38.09
N VAL A 253 -2.63 4.45 -38.33
CA VAL A 253 -3.20 4.35 -39.66
C VAL A 253 -3.13 5.74 -40.30
N THR A 254 -2.40 5.83 -41.38
CA THR A 254 -2.21 7.10 -42.09
C THR A 254 -3.13 7.26 -43.28
N ASP A 255 -3.63 6.14 -43.86
CA ASP A 255 -4.51 6.20 -45.02
C ASP A 255 -5.29 4.89 -45.18
N VAL A 256 -6.54 5.02 -45.64
CA VAL A 256 -7.39 3.88 -46.05
C VAL A 256 -8.03 4.23 -47.39
N LEU A 257 -7.71 3.46 -48.41
CA LEU A 257 -8.10 3.75 -49.78
C LEU A 257 -8.89 2.61 -50.45
N ALA A 258 -9.66 2.95 -51.45
CA ALA A 258 -10.33 2.00 -52.33
C ALA A 258 -10.14 2.30 -53.80
N THR A 259 -10.03 1.25 -54.61
CA THR A 259 -9.99 1.37 -56.07
C THR A 259 -10.91 0.35 -56.71
N PRO A 260 -12.00 0.75 -57.39
CA PRO A 260 -12.50 2.13 -57.51
C PRO A 260 -13.07 2.64 -56.20
N GLY A 261 -13.23 3.95 -56.02
CA GLY A 261 -13.81 4.62 -54.86
C GLY A 261 -15.34 4.44 -54.70
N TRP A 262 -15.88 3.36 -55.24
CA TRP A 262 -17.28 2.95 -55.12
C TRP A 262 -17.40 1.46 -55.24
N ILE A 263 -18.49 0.90 -54.75
CA ILE A 263 -18.79 -0.53 -54.82
C ILE A 263 -19.69 -0.85 -56.04
N THR A 264 -19.18 -1.63 -56.98
CA THR A 264 -19.99 -2.23 -58.02
C THR A 264 -20.44 -3.63 -57.61
N ARG A 265 -21.76 -3.84 -57.49
CA ARG A 265 -22.33 -5.14 -57.10
C ARG A 265 -21.86 -6.25 -58.00
N GLY A 266 -21.38 -7.35 -57.40
CA GLY A 266 -20.85 -8.49 -58.14
C GLY A 266 -19.45 -8.29 -58.72
N ALA A 267 -18.84 -7.13 -58.60
CA ALA A 267 -17.47 -6.84 -58.99
C ALA A 267 -16.58 -6.57 -57.75
N PRO A 268 -15.29 -6.95 -57.76
CA PRO A 268 -14.40 -6.71 -56.65
C PRO A 268 -13.98 -5.20 -56.62
N THR A 269 -13.91 -4.65 -55.41
CA THR A 269 -13.30 -3.36 -55.12
C THR A 269 -12.04 -3.63 -54.29
N SER A 270 -10.89 -3.15 -54.72
CA SER A 270 -9.64 -3.27 -53.97
C SER A 270 -9.58 -2.25 -52.88
N LEU A 271 -9.35 -2.69 -51.65
CA LEU A 271 -9.11 -1.81 -50.48
C LEU A 271 -7.60 -1.81 -50.18
N SER A 272 -7.13 -0.79 -49.56
CA SER A 272 -5.77 -0.74 -49.01
C SER A 272 -5.71 0.10 -47.77
N VAL A 273 -4.86 -0.26 -46.83
CA VAL A 273 -4.53 0.51 -45.63
C VAL A 273 -3.04 0.77 -45.63
N THR A 274 -2.70 2.01 -45.24
CA THR A 274 -1.31 2.39 -44.93
C THR A 274 -1.23 2.66 -43.45
N ALA A 275 -0.39 1.90 -42.76
CA ALA A 275 -0.16 2.04 -41.34
C ALA A 275 1.33 1.95 -41.04
N ASN A 276 1.76 2.67 -40.06
CA ASN A 276 3.13 2.67 -39.57
C ASN A 276 3.14 2.36 -38.09
N ASP A 277 4.11 1.56 -37.68
CA ASP A 277 4.47 1.35 -36.28
C ASP A 277 5.84 1.99 -36.04
N SER A 278 5.94 2.87 -35.04
CA SER A 278 7.18 3.56 -34.74
C SER A 278 8.23 2.66 -34.10
N ASP A 279 7.80 1.52 -33.56
CA ASP A 279 8.69 0.53 -32.95
C ASP A 279 9.22 -0.46 -33.99
N GLY A 280 8.67 -0.41 -35.19
CA GLY A 280 9.01 -1.33 -36.28
C GLY A 280 8.41 -2.71 -36.12
N ASP A 281 7.36 -2.84 -35.32
CA ASP A 281 6.67 -4.10 -35.10
C ASP A 281 5.91 -4.56 -36.35
N SER A 282 5.74 -5.87 -36.45
CA SER A 282 5.03 -6.47 -37.56
C SER A 282 3.52 -6.26 -37.40
N LEU A 283 2.94 -5.46 -38.30
CA LEU A 283 1.52 -5.16 -38.26
C LEU A 283 0.68 -6.31 -38.82
N SER A 284 -0.44 -6.57 -38.17
CA SER A 284 -1.53 -7.44 -38.62
C SER A 284 -2.78 -6.60 -38.87
N TYR A 285 -3.64 -7.06 -39.74
CA TYR A 285 -4.81 -6.33 -40.26
C TYR A 285 -6.05 -7.18 -40.13
N LEU A 286 -7.17 -6.55 -39.80
CA LEU A 286 -8.48 -7.21 -39.84
C LEU A 286 -9.54 -6.22 -40.36
N TRP A 287 -10.04 -6.51 -41.56
CA TRP A 287 -11.10 -5.75 -42.18
C TRP A 287 -12.46 -6.28 -41.78
N SER A 288 -13.37 -5.38 -41.52
CA SER A 288 -14.79 -5.65 -41.30
C SER A 288 -15.67 -4.65 -42.04
N THR A 289 -16.96 -4.94 -42.13
CA THR A 289 -17.93 -4.06 -42.73
C THR A 289 -19.30 -4.22 -42.07
N ASN A 290 -20.04 -3.10 -41.98
CA ASN A 290 -21.30 -3.01 -41.27
C ASN A 290 -22.47 -2.65 -42.21
N GLY A 291 -23.70 -2.75 -41.67
CA GLY A 291 -24.92 -2.24 -42.31
C GLY A 291 -25.28 -2.97 -43.61
N THR A 292 -25.48 -2.19 -44.67
CA THR A 292 -25.94 -2.68 -45.98
C THR A 292 -24.94 -3.60 -46.67
N CYS A 293 -23.69 -3.61 -46.22
CA CYS A 293 -22.60 -4.36 -46.83
C CYS A 293 -22.17 -5.58 -46.02
N ALA A 294 -22.84 -5.88 -44.91
CA ALA A 294 -22.56 -7.05 -44.07
C ALA A 294 -22.70 -8.38 -44.81
N SER A 295 -23.44 -8.40 -45.94
CA SER A 295 -23.56 -9.59 -46.81
C SER A 295 -22.43 -9.76 -47.84
N GLY A 296 -21.51 -8.80 -47.91
CA GLY A 296 -20.33 -8.87 -48.78
C GLY A 296 -19.22 -9.77 -48.23
N SER A 297 -18.22 -10.02 -49.04
CA SER A 297 -17.08 -10.86 -48.64
C SER A 297 -15.75 -10.28 -49.05
N PHE A 298 -14.77 -10.40 -48.17
CA PHE A 298 -13.37 -10.11 -48.45
C PHE A 298 -12.66 -11.33 -49.03
N THR A 299 -11.75 -11.12 -49.94
CA THR A 299 -10.85 -12.18 -50.42
C THR A 299 -9.93 -12.69 -49.31
N ASN A 300 -9.46 -11.82 -48.48
CA ASN A 300 -8.70 -12.09 -47.26
C ASN A 300 -8.81 -10.85 -46.35
N SER A 301 -9.62 -10.91 -45.32
CA SER A 301 -9.83 -9.81 -44.41
C SER A 301 -8.56 -9.45 -43.58
N ALA A 302 -7.56 -10.31 -43.57
CA ALA A 302 -6.28 -10.04 -42.90
C ALA A 302 -5.20 -9.44 -43.82
N SER A 303 -5.55 -9.14 -45.09
CA SER A 303 -4.59 -8.55 -46.02
C SER A 303 -4.49 -7.04 -45.87
N VAL A 304 -3.32 -6.47 -46.07
CA VAL A 304 -3.09 -5.04 -46.26
C VAL A 304 -3.89 -4.45 -47.45
N THR A 305 -4.15 -5.30 -48.45
CA THR A 305 -4.85 -4.95 -49.69
C THR A 305 -5.91 -6.01 -50.06
N PRO A 306 -7.00 -6.15 -49.27
CA PRO A 306 -8.03 -7.13 -49.63
C PRO A 306 -8.89 -6.60 -50.80
N ALA A 307 -9.52 -7.52 -51.55
CA ALA A 307 -10.62 -7.17 -52.42
C ALA A 307 -11.95 -7.50 -51.73
N PHE A 308 -12.91 -6.60 -51.83
CA PHE A 308 -14.26 -6.79 -51.27
C PHE A 308 -15.26 -6.93 -52.43
N THR A 309 -16.17 -7.88 -52.31
CA THR A 309 -17.25 -8.07 -53.29
C THR A 309 -18.61 -8.08 -52.61
N LEU A 310 -19.49 -7.20 -53.04
CA LEU A 310 -20.86 -7.12 -52.53
C LEU A 310 -21.79 -7.93 -53.47
N PRO A 311 -22.72 -8.78 -52.95
CA PRO A 311 -23.64 -9.54 -53.76
C PRO A 311 -24.48 -8.65 -54.70
N THR A 312 -24.86 -9.15 -55.87
CA THR A 312 -25.68 -8.45 -56.88
C THR A 312 -27.09 -8.13 -56.37
N SER A 313 -27.56 -8.84 -55.33
CA SER A 313 -28.88 -8.66 -54.71
C SER A 313 -28.93 -7.52 -53.68
N SER A 314 -27.79 -6.91 -53.34
CA SER A 314 -27.72 -5.83 -52.35
C SER A 314 -28.37 -4.56 -52.87
N THR A 315 -28.85 -3.71 -51.92
CA THR A 315 -29.48 -2.43 -52.24
C THR A 315 -28.45 -1.32 -52.41
N ASP A 316 -28.85 -0.18 -53.00
CA ASP A 316 -28.04 1.02 -53.00
C ASP A 316 -27.89 1.55 -51.60
N GLY A 317 -26.78 2.23 -51.34
CA GLY A 317 -26.42 2.77 -50.01
C GLY A 317 -24.93 3.01 -49.91
N TYR A 318 -24.43 2.95 -48.69
CA TYR A 318 -23.02 3.09 -48.40
C TYR A 318 -22.52 1.83 -47.68
N CYS A 319 -21.30 1.43 -48.02
CA CYS A 319 -20.50 0.49 -47.25
C CYS A 319 -19.60 1.23 -46.33
N GLU A 320 -19.69 0.91 -45.07
CA GLU A 320 -18.71 1.30 -44.07
C GLU A 320 -17.72 0.14 -43.90
N PHE A 321 -16.46 0.41 -44.12
CA PHE A 321 -15.35 -0.50 -43.92
C PHE A 321 -14.55 -0.01 -42.73
N ASP A 322 -14.22 -0.95 -41.90
CA ASP A 322 -13.33 -0.72 -40.77
C ASP A 322 -12.14 -1.66 -40.87
N VAL A 323 -10.93 -1.15 -40.66
CA VAL A 323 -9.72 -1.96 -40.60
C VAL A 323 -9.04 -1.75 -39.24
N ALA A 324 -8.98 -2.81 -38.46
CA ALA A 324 -8.17 -2.88 -37.26
C ALA A 324 -6.74 -3.25 -37.66
N VAL A 325 -5.78 -2.49 -37.16
CA VAL A 325 -4.35 -2.71 -37.35
C VAL A 325 -3.72 -2.97 -35.99
N SER A 326 -3.07 -4.09 -35.81
CA SER A 326 -2.44 -4.49 -34.55
C SER A 326 -0.95 -4.78 -34.73
N ASP A 327 -0.17 -4.36 -33.74
CA ASP A 327 1.27 -4.61 -33.64
C ASP A 327 1.64 -5.97 -33.03
N GLY A 328 0.64 -6.74 -32.54
CA GLY A 328 0.89 -8.02 -31.87
C GLY A 328 1.46 -7.92 -30.46
N ARG A 329 1.57 -6.71 -29.92
CA ARG A 329 2.06 -6.41 -28.55
C ARG A 329 1.04 -5.68 -27.68
N GLY A 330 -0.22 -5.58 -28.15
CA GLY A 330 -1.30 -4.96 -27.43
C GLY A 330 -1.64 -3.55 -27.90
N GLY A 331 -0.93 -3.02 -28.88
CA GLY A 331 -1.27 -1.79 -29.56
C GLY A 331 -2.17 -2.05 -30.77
N SER A 332 -3.16 -1.19 -30.98
CA SER A 332 -4.02 -1.25 -32.15
C SER A 332 -4.47 0.14 -32.62
N ALA A 333 -4.76 0.26 -33.90
CA ALA A 333 -5.32 1.45 -34.50
C ALA A 333 -6.37 1.07 -35.52
N HIS A 334 -7.31 1.99 -35.78
CA HIS A 334 -8.38 1.79 -36.74
C HIS A 334 -8.31 2.79 -37.89
N GLY A 335 -8.74 2.32 -39.04
CA GLY A 335 -9.03 3.16 -40.17
C GLY A 335 -10.42 2.85 -40.70
N THR A 336 -11.22 3.89 -40.99
CA THR A 336 -12.55 3.75 -41.53
C THR A 336 -12.65 4.30 -42.97
N LEU A 337 -13.42 3.67 -43.79
CA LEU A 337 -13.66 4.08 -45.17
C LEU A 337 -15.14 3.89 -45.55
N PHE A 338 -15.74 4.91 -46.10
CA PHE A 338 -17.12 4.87 -46.62
C PHE A 338 -17.13 4.86 -48.12
N LEU A 339 -17.76 3.88 -48.74
CA LEU A 339 -17.89 3.76 -50.18
C LEU A 339 -19.37 3.66 -50.63
N PRO A 340 -19.82 4.46 -51.61
CA PRO A 340 -21.14 4.32 -52.15
C PRO A 340 -21.27 3.06 -52.98
N VAL A 341 -22.49 2.47 -52.98
CA VAL A 341 -22.86 1.29 -53.75
C VAL A 341 -23.65 1.73 -54.98
N GLY A 342 -23.19 1.32 -56.16
CA GLY A 342 -23.88 1.61 -57.43
C GLY A 342 -22.97 2.20 -58.50
N ALA A 343 -23.52 3.07 -59.41
CA ALA A 343 -22.70 3.71 -60.43
C ALA A 343 -21.59 4.59 -59.86
N PRO A 344 -20.51 4.84 -60.63
CA PRO A 344 -19.41 5.64 -60.15
C PRO A 344 -19.90 6.99 -59.65
N PRO A 345 -19.66 7.37 -58.39
CA PRO A 345 -20.14 8.66 -57.92
C PRO A 345 -19.28 9.78 -58.49
N SER A 346 -19.96 10.81 -58.93
CA SER A 346 -19.34 12.15 -59.08
C SER A 346 -19.12 12.79 -57.73
N ILE A 347 -19.25 12.08 -56.60
CA ILE A 347 -19.42 12.60 -55.24
C ILE A 347 -18.45 11.90 -54.31
N ILE A 348 -17.64 12.64 -53.60
CA ILE A 348 -16.70 12.18 -52.55
C ILE A 348 -17.17 12.79 -51.23
N ALA A 349 -17.38 11.97 -50.20
CA ALA A 349 -17.84 12.48 -48.90
C ALA A 349 -16.81 13.47 -48.24
N PRO A 350 -17.29 14.44 -47.47
CA PRO A 350 -16.43 15.34 -46.71
C PRO A 350 -15.48 14.62 -45.78
N ALA A 351 -14.30 15.16 -45.58
CA ALA A 351 -13.34 14.66 -44.59
C ALA A 351 -13.42 15.51 -43.31
N ILE A 352 -13.47 14.89 -42.14
CA ILE A 352 -13.28 15.59 -40.88
C ILE A 352 -11.77 15.83 -40.72
N VAL A 353 -11.37 17.11 -40.62
CA VAL A 353 -9.97 17.52 -40.54
C VAL A 353 -9.53 17.69 -39.09
N ASP A 354 -10.43 18.20 -38.23
CA ASP A 354 -10.20 18.39 -36.80
C ASP A 354 -11.52 18.24 -36.06
N ALA A 355 -11.40 17.72 -34.81
CA ALA A 355 -12.52 17.54 -33.90
C ALA A 355 -12.07 17.75 -32.45
N ALA A 356 -12.74 18.64 -31.72
CA ALA A 356 -12.40 19.00 -30.37
C ALA A 356 -13.62 19.04 -29.45
N GLN A 357 -13.41 18.71 -28.18
CA GLN A 357 -14.41 18.90 -27.12
C GLN A 357 -13.78 19.60 -25.92
N SER A 358 -14.56 20.47 -25.25
CA SER A 358 -14.04 21.26 -24.11
C SER A 358 -13.82 20.47 -22.83
N ALA A 359 -14.46 19.32 -22.68
CA ALA A 359 -14.29 18.42 -21.55
C ALA A 359 -14.74 17.00 -21.89
N ALA A 360 -14.08 16.00 -21.33
CA ALA A 360 -14.44 14.58 -21.46
C ALA A 360 -15.28 14.09 -20.26
N VAL A 361 -15.05 14.65 -19.07
CA VAL A 361 -15.83 14.34 -17.86
C VAL A 361 -16.38 15.64 -17.29
N VAL A 362 -17.70 15.68 -17.07
CA VAL A 362 -18.39 16.88 -16.61
C VAL A 362 -19.33 16.61 -15.45
N ASP A 363 -19.64 17.63 -14.66
CA ASP A 363 -20.69 17.47 -13.65
C ASP A 363 -22.07 17.27 -14.31
N PRO A 364 -23.00 16.55 -13.67
CA PRO A 364 -24.37 16.44 -14.16
C PRO A 364 -24.98 17.82 -14.44
N SER A 365 -25.63 17.94 -15.56
CA SER A 365 -26.24 19.21 -16.07
C SER A 365 -25.23 20.31 -16.50
N ALA A 366 -23.94 20.04 -16.48
CA ALA A 366 -22.93 20.97 -17.00
C ALA A 366 -22.95 21.02 -18.54
N THR A 367 -22.30 22.03 -19.10
CA THR A 367 -22.24 22.21 -20.54
C THR A 367 -20.88 21.82 -21.13
N VAL A 368 -20.90 21.20 -22.31
CA VAL A 368 -19.71 20.85 -23.10
C VAL A 368 -19.83 21.45 -24.48
N LEU A 369 -18.79 22.14 -24.93
CA LEU A 369 -18.68 22.67 -26.30
C LEU A 369 -17.98 21.64 -27.18
N PHE A 370 -18.55 21.35 -28.33
CA PHE A 370 -17.94 20.52 -29.38
C PHE A 370 -17.70 21.38 -30.62
N GLN A 371 -16.63 21.10 -31.30
CA GLN A 371 -16.25 21.74 -32.55
C GLN A 371 -15.70 20.73 -33.53
N VAL A 372 -16.07 20.84 -34.80
CA VAL A 372 -15.49 20.09 -35.89
C VAL A 372 -15.06 21.04 -37.02
N GLU A 373 -13.98 20.65 -37.68
CA GLU A 373 -13.58 21.23 -38.96
C GLU A 373 -13.63 20.14 -40.03
N ALA A 374 -14.23 20.43 -41.14
CA ALA A 374 -14.38 19.51 -42.25
C ALA A 374 -14.02 20.16 -43.60
N MET A 375 -13.57 19.34 -44.53
CA MET A 375 -13.21 19.75 -45.87
C MET A 375 -13.90 18.85 -46.89
N ASP A 376 -14.57 19.44 -47.88
CA ASP A 376 -15.07 18.70 -49.05
C ASP A 376 -13.99 18.65 -50.13
N PRO A 377 -13.54 17.44 -50.56
CA PRO A 377 -12.57 17.31 -51.65
C PRO A 377 -12.99 17.90 -52.95
N GLN A 378 -14.31 18.08 -53.19
CA GLN A 378 -14.90 18.66 -54.40
C GLN A 378 -15.26 20.14 -54.24
N ALA A 379 -14.89 20.76 -53.07
CA ALA A 379 -15.19 22.13 -52.71
C ALA A 379 -16.69 22.48 -52.78
N SER A 380 -17.58 21.50 -52.53
CA SER A 380 -19.01 21.74 -52.45
C SER A 380 -19.40 22.28 -51.06
N ALA A 381 -20.56 22.92 -50.98
CA ALA A 381 -21.04 23.42 -49.69
C ALA A 381 -21.41 22.28 -48.78
N MET A 382 -21.02 22.39 -47.49
CA MET A 382 -21.30 21.39 -46.47
C MET A 382 -22.39 21.84 -45.49
N THR A 383 -23.09 20.88 -44.93
CA THR A 383 -24.04 21.06 -43.83
C THR A 383 -23.67 20.15 -42.67
N PHE A 384 -23.92 20.60 -41.44
CA PHE A 384 -23.59 19.87 -40.22
C PHE A 384 -24.87 19.57 -39.47
N ALA A 385 -25.06 18.30 -39.14
CA ALA A 385 -26.21 17.83 -38.36
C ALA A 385 -25.75 17.14 -37.08
N TRP A 386 -26.04 17.76 -35.95
CA TRP A 386 -25.66 17.24 -34.65
C TRP A 386 -26.80 16.47 -33.98
N SER A 387 -26.49 15.44 -33.24
CA SER A 387 -27.43 14.66 -32.47
C SER A 387 -26.81 14.14 -31.20
N ALA A 388 -27.63 13.92 -30.17
CA ALA A 388 -27.24 13.26 -28.92
C ALA A 388 -28.42 12.41 -28.44
N LEU A 389 -28.13 11.21 -27.91
CA LEU A 389 -29.17 10.34 -27.36
C LEU A 389 -29.61 10.76 -25.97
N LEU A 390 -28.75 11.43 -25.22
CA LEU A 390 -28.99 11.91 -23.86
C LEU A 390 -28.50 13.35 -23.74
N GLY A 391 -29.10 14.12 -22.83
CA GLY A 391 -28.85 15.55 -22.69
C GLY A 391 -29.61 16.37 -23.73
N SER A 392 -29.24 17.63 -23.90
CA SER A 392 -29.84 18.55 -24.87
C SER A 392 -28.80 19.38 -25.58
N LEU A 393 -28.91 19.45 -26.91
CA LEU A 393 -28.03 20.26 -27.76
C LEU A 393 -28.60 21.65 -27.96
N SER A 394 -27.74 22.65 -27.98
CA SER A 394 -28.11 24.05 -28.23
C SER A 394 -26.94 24.86 -28.80
N GLY A 395 -27.26 26.02 -29.38
CA GLY A 395 -26.24 26.99 -29.81
C GLY A 395 -25.39 26.53 -31.00
N GLN A 396 -25.97 25.73 -31.94
CA GLN A 396 -25.26 25.37 -33.17
C GLN A 396 -24.88 26.60 -33.93
N SER A 397 -23.63 26.64 -34.35
CA SER A 397 -23.09 27.75 -35.19
C SER A 397 -22.18 27.16 -36.25
N ASP A 398 -22.55 27.36 -37.52
CA ASP A 398 -21.88 26.78 -38.68
C ASP A 398 -21.17 27.88 -39.48
N SER A 399 -19.99 27.52 -40.01
CA SER A 399 -19.32 28.22 -41.10
C SER A 399 -19.28 27.34 -42.34
N ALA A 400 -18.53 27.74 -43.36
CA ALA A 400 -18.36 26.91 -44.55
C ALA A 400 -17.60 25.62 -44.29
N THR A 401 -16.72 25.61 -43.31
CA THR A 401 -15.84 24.46 -42.99
C THR A 401 -15.89 24.02 -41.53
N THR A 402 -16.47 24.80 -40.64
CA THR A 402 -16.50 24.47 -39.19
C THR A 402 -17.92 24.50 -38.67
N SER A 403 -18.19 23.69 -37.68
CA SER A 403 -19.41 23.70 -36.88
C SER A 403 -19.10 23.49 -35.41
N GLN A 404 -19.86 24.20 -34.55
CA GLN A 404 -19.79 24.00 -33.10
C GLN A 404 -21.20 23.84 -32.52
N ILE A 405 -21.29 23.13 -31.40
CA ILE A 405 -22.51 22.95 -30.66
C ILE A 405 -22.22 22.77 -29.17
N THR A 406 -23.21 23.14 -28.33
CA THR A 406 -23.13 22.94 -26.89
C THR A 406 -24.10 21.87 -26.46
N LEU A 407 -23.61 20.86 -25.78
CA LEU A 407 -24.41 19.88 -25.03
C LEU A 407 -24.64 20.40 -23.62
N THR A 408 -25.87 20.35 -23.11
CA THR A 408 -26.16 20.28 -21.68
C THR A 408 -26.24 18.81 -21.29
N ALA A 409 -25.34 18.34 -20.48
CA ALA A 409 -25.25 16.95 -20.06
C ALA A 409 -26.50 16.52 -19.27
N PRO A 410 -26.86 15.23 -19.23
CA PRO A 410 -27.96 14.75 -18.40
C PRO A 410 -27.76 15.03 -16.92
N ALA A 411 -28.85 15.14 -16.17
CA ALA A 411 -28.80 15.35 -14.72
C ALA A 411 -28.40 14.07 -13.93
N THR A 412 -28.33 12.92 -14.60
CA THR A 412 -27.91 11.66 -14.01
C THR A 412 -26.37 11.57 -14.01
N ALA A 413 -25.81 11.20 -12.86
CA ALA A 413 -24.37 10.91 -12.72
C ALA A 413 -24.00 9.56 -13.35
N SER A 414 -22.71 9.34 -13.56
CA SER A 414 -22.14 8.10 -14.12
C SER A 414 -22.84 7.66 -15.40
N THR A 415 -23.03 8.61 -16.31
CA THR A 415 -23.76 8.38 -17.58
C THR A 415 -22.85 8.75 -18.74
N ASP A 416 -22.67 7.81 -19.67
CA ASP A 416 -21.99 8.05 -20.92
C ASP A 416 -22.94 8.67 -21.95
N VAL A 417 -22.49 9.72 -22.60
CA VAL A 417 -23.23 10.44 -23.62
C VAL A 417 -22.41 10.45 -24.90
N VAL A 418 -23.00 9.96 -25.98
CA VAL A 418 -22.43 10.11 -27.32
C VAL A 418 -23.10 11.28 -28.03
N VAL A 419 -22.28 12.21 -28.52
CA VAL A 419 -22.70 13.32 -29.35
C VAL A 419 -22.14 13.11 -30.75
N SER A 420 -23.01 13.04 -31.74
CA SER A 420 -22.65 12.74 -33.12
C SER A 420 -22.82 13.97 -34.01
N VAL A 421 -21.89 14.18 -34.92
CA VAL A 421 -22.04 15.09 -36.02
C VAL A 421 -21.99 14.35 -37.34
N VAL A 422 -22.92 14.67 -38.23
CA VAL A 422 -22.90 14.21 -39.62
C VAL A 422 -22.66 15.41 -40.52
N VAL A 423 -21.58 15.39 -41.25
CA VAL A 423 -21.24 16.41 -42.25
C VAL A 423 -21.66 15.89 -43.59
N THR A 424 -22.52 16.60 -44.28
CA THR A 424 -23.07 16.25 -45.60
C THR A 424 -22.76 17.32 -46.63
N ASP A 425 -22.22 16.97 -47.79
CA ASP A 425 -21.95 17.86 -48.87
C ASP A 425 -23.26 18.19 -49.67
N ALA A 426 -23.18 19.16 -50.58
CA ALA A 426 -24.31 19.58 -51.42
C ALA A 426 -24.73 18.48 -52.43
N LEU A 427 -23.94 17.43 -52.56
CA LEU A 427 -24.16 16.29 -53.48
C LEU A 427 -24.76 15.10 -52.75
N GLY A 428 -24.89 15.17 -51.41
CA GLY A 428 -25.57 14.17 -50.58
C GLY A 428 -24.64 13.12 -49.97
N ALA A 429 -23.32 13.23 -50.17
CA ALA A 429 -22.37 12.33 -49.46
C ALA A 429 -22.10 12.88 -48.05
N SER A 430 -21.93 11.96 -47.09
CA SER A 430 -21.81 12.36 -45.70
C SER A 430 -20.73 11.59 -44.94
N ARG A 431 -20.19 12.22 -43.87
CA ARG A 431 -19.27 11.68 -42.91
C ARG A 431 -19.81 11.92 -41.49
N ARG A 432 -19.72 10.90 -40.63
CA ARG A 432 -20.07 10.98 -39.21
C ARG A 432 -18.83 11.02 -38.34
N TYR A 433 -18.89 11.75 -37.23
CA TYR A 433 -17.94 11.71 -36.12
C TYR A 433 -18.68 11.67 -34.78
N ASP A 434 -18.20 10.86 -33.83
CA ASP A 434 -18.80 10.67 -32.53
C ASP A 434 -17.85 11.15 -31.43
N PHE A 435 -18.36 11.98 -30.55
CA PHE A 435 -17.72 12.40 -29.31
C PHE A 435 -18.28 11.61 -28.14
N SER A 436 -17.46 11.36 -27.13
CA SER A 436 -17.88 10.73 -25.87
C SER A 436 -17.69 11.70 -24.70
N VAL A 437 -18.73 11.82 -23.87
CA VAL A 437 -18.70 12.61 -22.61
C VAL A 437 -19.26 11.77 -21.49
N HIS A 438 -18.60 11.79 -20.35
CA HIS A 438 -19.04 11.10 -19.13
C HIS A 438 -19.52 12.10 -18.09
N THR A 439 -20.64 11.80 -17.38
CA THR A 439 -21.07 12.61 -16.24
C THR A 439 -20.50 12.07 -14.96
N ALA A 440 -19.76 12.91 -14.22
CA ALA A 440 -19.07 12.52 -13.02
C ALA A 440 -20.01 12.00 -11.92
N ALA A 441 -19.53 11.00 -11.17
CA ALA A 441 -20.31 10.37 -10.09
C ALA A 441 -19.98 10.94 -8.70
N LEU A 442 -18.84 11.61 -8.53
CA LEU A 442 -18.41 12.07 -7.23
C LEU A 442 -19.36 13.11 -6.63
N VAL A 443 -19.82 12.87 -5.41
CA VAL A 443 -20.63 13.80 -4.63
C VAL A 443 -19.83 14.43 -3.49
N THR A 444 -20.11 15.68 -3.16
CA THR A 444 -19.42 16.41 -2.09
C THR A 444 -19.98 16.12 -0.69
N ALA A 445 -21.21 15.65 -0.62
CA ALA A 445 -21.87 15.35 0.65
C ALA A 445 -22.44 13.93 0.62
N CYS A 446 -22.01 13.12 1.58
CA CYS A 446 -22.64 11.84 1.86
C CYS A 446 -22.65 11.59 3.36
N THR A 447 -23.61 10.81 3.82
CA THR A 447 -23.64 10.41 5.23
C THR A 447 -22.55 9.37 5.45
N PRO A 448 -21.53 9.64 6.28
CA PRO A 448 -20.54 8.62 6.64
C PRO A 448 -21.26 7.42 7.25
N PRO A 449 -20.78 6.20 7.03
CA PRO A 449 -21.29 5.05 7.76
C PRO A 449 -21.13 5.29 9.25
N ALA A 450 -22.12 4.81 10.04
CA ALA A 450 -22.04 4.93 11.50
C ALA A 450 -20.75 4.25 11.98
N SER A 451 -19.94 4.96 12.79
CA SER A 451 -18.72 4.41 13.35
C SER A 451 -19.05 3.24 14.27
N THR A 452 -18.40 2.12 14.07
CA THR A 452 -18.40 0.94 14.94
C THR A 452 -17.25 0.94 15.92
N ALA A 453 -16.48 2.01 15.98
CA ALA A 453 -15.31 2.16 16.80
C ALA A 453 -15.62 2.04 18.29
N TRP A 454 -14.76 1.38 19.01
CA TRP A 454 -14.83 1.24 20.45
C TRP A 454 -13.42 1.32 21.05
N THR A 455 -13.32 1.63 22.34
CA THR A 455 -12.05 1.91 23.00
C THR A 455 -11.84 1.05 24.23
N PHE A 456 -10.59 0.77 24.53
CA PHE A 456 -10.15 0.22 25.82
C PHE A 456 -8.88 0.93 26.30
N GLY A 457 -8.66 0.91 27.62
CA GLY A 457 -7.51 1.53 28.26
C GLY A 457 -6.42 0.51 28.57
N VAL A 458 -5.17 0.98 28.65
CA VAL A 458 -4.04 0.19 29.17
C VAL A 458 -3.22 1.02 30.14
N MET A 459 -2.84 0.39 31.23
CA MET A 459 -1.89 0.91 32.24
C MET A 459 -0.99 -0.21 32.74
N SER A 460 0.07 0.12 33.45
CA SER A 460 1.03 -0.84 34.00
C SER A 460 1.68 -0.34 35.30
N ASP A 461 2.29 -1.23 36.06
CA ASP A 461 3.27 -0.93 37.14
C ASP A 461 2.78 0.11 38.17
N THR A 462 1.60 -0.08 38.72
CA THR A 462 1.02 0.80 39.74
C THR A 462 1.59 0.57 41.16
N GLN A 463 2.90 0.44 41.24
CA GLN A 463 3.67 0.25 42.46
C GLN A 463 3.88 1.58 43.18
N TRP A 464 4.02 1.53 44.49
CA TRP A 464 4.42 2.67 45.27
C TRP A 464 5.58 2.31 46.21
N THR A 465 6.66 3.04 46.09
CA THR A 465 7.88 2.85 46.92
C THR A 465 8.25 4.12 47.66
N GLY A 466 7.46 5.19 47.51
CA GLY A 466 7.64 6.43 48.23
C GLY A 466 7.55 6.20 49.73
N SER A 467 8.54 6.70 50.49
CA SER A 467 8.55 6.66 51.94
C SER A 467 8.83 8.05 52.47
N PRO A 468 8.11 8.51 53.51
CA PRO A 468 7.09 7.81 54.26
C PRO A 468 5.86 7.58 53.43
N ASP A 469 5.06 6.57 53.82
CA ASP A 469 3.74 6.38 53.34
C ASP A 469 2.98 7.71 53.39
N ASP A 470 2.67 8.27 52.22
CA ASP A 470 2.02 9.56 52.08
C ASP A 470 0.51 9.44 51.93
N GLY A 471 -0.06 8.38 52.51
CA GLY A 471 -1.47 8.14 52.57
C GLY A 471 -2.07 7.37 51.39
N ARG A 472 -1.24 6.83 50.48
CA ARG A 472 -1.73 6.15 49.32
C ARG A 472 -2.01 4.70 49.53
N ASP A 473 -1.43 4.04 50.28
CA ASP A 473 -1.57 2.72 50.86
C ASP A 473 -0.29 2.41 51.61
N PRO A 474 -0.40 2.03 52.85
CA PRO A 474 0.72 1.57 53.60
C PRO A 474 1.41 0.35 52.97
N LYS A 475 0.86 -0.24 51.95
CA LYS A 475 1.21 -1.50 51.36
C LYS A 475 1.65 -1.45 49.92
N THR A 476 2.22 -0.36 49.48
CA THR A 476 2.96 -0.32 48.24
C THR A 476 2.13 -0.29 46.94
N VAL A 477 0.97 0.33 47.00
CA VAL A 477 0.08 0.59 45.87
C VAL A 477 -0.04 2.09 45.59
N ALA A 478 0.15 2.49 44.34
CA ALA A 478 0.05 3.90 43.93
C ALA A 478 -1.42 4.35 43.78
N VAL A 479 -2.18 4.39 44.88
CA VAL A 479 -3.63 4.57 44.88
C VAL A 479 -4.07 5.89 44.25
N ASP A 480 -3.38 6.98 44.49
CA ASP A 480 -3.71 8.29 43.91
C ASP A 480 -3.51 8.31 42.39
N ILE A 481 -2.45 7.66 41.89
CA ILE A 481 -2.20 7.51 40.47
C ILE A 481 -3.33 6.66 39.86
N ILE A 482 -3.67 5.53 40.46
CA ILE A 482 -4.78 4.68 40.07
C ILE A 482 -6.09 5.48 39.97
N ASN A 483 -6.39 6.32 40.95
CA ASN A 483 -7.61 7.13 40.97
C ASN A 483 -7.64 8.17 39.85
N GLN A 484 -6.48 8.80 39.56
CA GLN A 484 -6.37 9.77 38.46
C GLN A 484 -6.55 9.05 37.12
N LEU A 485 -5.91 7.89 36.90
CA LEU A 485 -6.03 7.07 35.69
C LEU A 485 -7.46 6.55 35.52
N ASN A 486 -8.07 6.00 36.57
CA ASN A 486 -9.47 5.56 36.51
C ASN A 486 -10.41 6.70 36.08
N THR A 487 -10.15 7.91 36.58
CA THR A 487 -10.95 9.09 36.19
C THR A 487 -10.78 9.41 34.69
N LYS A 488 -9.57 9.25 34.15
CA LYS A 488 -9.33 9.43 32.71
C LYS A 488 -10.04 8.36 31.88
N PHE A 489 -9.94 7.09 32.27
CA PHE A 489 -10.61 6.00 31.58
C PHE A 489 -12.13 6.13 31.59
N ILE A 490 -12.71 6.55 32.71
CA ILE A 490 -14.14 6.82 32.81
C ILE A 490 -14.53 7.98 31.88
N ALA A 491 -13.76 9.06 31.88
CA ALA A 491 -14.04 10.21 31.02
C ALA A 491 -13.91 9.89 29.53
N GLN A 492 -13.02 8.97 29.16
CA GLN A 492 -12.84 8.48 27.78
C GLN A 492 -13.91 7.46 27.36
N GLY A 493 -14.71 6.94 28.30
CA GLY A 493 -15.78 5.99 28.01
C GLY A 493 -15.28 4.64 27.50
N VAL A 494 -14.09 4.20 27.94
CA VAL A 494 -13.51 2.91 27.53
C VAL A 494 -14.39 1.75 27.96
N LYS A 495 -14.34 0.63 27.23
CA LYS A 495 -15.12 -0.57 27.57
C LYS A 495 -14.49 -1.33 28.73
N PHE A 496 -13.19 -1.42 28.76
CA PHE A 496 -12.42 -2.03 29.83
C PHE A 496 -11.01 -1.45 29.88
N VAL A 497 -10.28 -1.79 30.92
CA VAL A 497 -8.86 -1.45 31.14
C VAL A 497 -8.07 -2.73 31.32
N ILE A 498 -6.91 -2.81 30.67
CA ILE A 498 -5.91 -3.85 30.89
C ILE A 498 -4.81 -3.29 31.77
N GLN A 499 -4.36 -4.04 32.76
CA GLN A 499 -3.18 -3.71 33.54
C GLN A 499 -2.07 -4.75 33.31
N VAL A 500 -0.91 -4.25 32.88
CA VAL A 500 0.21 -5.04 32.36
C VAL A 500 1.20 -5.42 33.46
N GLY A 501 0.71 -6.05 34.53
CA GLY A 501 1.52 -6.54 35.63
C GLY A 501 1.90 -5.47 36.67
N ASP A 502 2.68 -5.88 37.66
CA ASP A 502 3.18 -5.11 38.80
C ASP A 502 2.13 -4.13 39.40
N LEU A 503 1.04 -4.77 39.88
CA LEU A 503 -0.07 -4.04 40.48
C LEU A 503 0.32 -3.39 41.82
N THR A 504 1.35 -3.95 42.45
CA THR A 504 1.82 -3.60 43.78
C THR A 504 3.36 -3.72 43.84
N ASP A 505 4.01 -3.12 44.82
CA ASP A 505 5.47 -3.27 44.94
C ASP A 505 5.89 -4.54 45.74
N ASP A 506 5.06 -5.07 46.66
CA ASP A 506 5.41 -6.20 47.48
C ASP A 506 4.63 -7.50 47.18
N GLY A 507 3.62 -7.45 46.31
CA GLY A 507 2.80 -8.62 45.98
C GLY A 507 2.03 -9.23 47.14
N SER A 508 1.88 -8.53 48.27
CA SER A 508 1.20 -9.03 49.45
C SER A 508 -0.32 -9.11 49.24
N ASN A 509 -0.97 -10.00 49.99
CA ASN A 509 -2.43 -10.09 49.92
C ASN A 509 -3.14 -8.79 50.22
N PRO A 510 -2.75 -8.00 51.24
CA PRO A 510 -3.36 -6.70 51.48
C PRO A 510 -3.16 -5.71 50.37
N ALA A 511 -2.01 -5.68 49.72
CA ALA A 511 -1.75 -4.82 48.58
C ALA A 511 -2.63 -5.20 47.38
N LEU A 512 -2.75 -6.48 47.04
CA LEU A 512 -3.67 -6.97 46.00
C LEU A 512 -5.14 -6.63 46.30
N GLN A 513 -5.54 -6.73 47.55
CA GLN A 513 -6.89 -6.35 48.01
C GLN A 513 -7.13 -4.86 47.81
N THR A 514 -6.15 -4.03 48.14
CA THR A 514 -6.21 -2.57 47.96
C THR A 514 -6.36 -2.23 46.48
N THR A 515 -5.56 -2.84 45.61
CA THR A 515 -5.69 -2.63 44.15
C THR A 515 -7.10 -3.01 43.68
N ALA A 516 -7.62 -4.18 44.09
CA ALA A 516 -8.96 -4.64 43.73
C ALA A 516 -10.04 -3.66 44.19
N LEU A 517 -9.93 -3.13 45.40
CA LEU A 517 -10.86 -2.12 45.95
C LEU A 517 -10.95 -0.90 45.05
N PHE A 518 -9.82 -0.36 44.61
CA PHE A 518 -9.82 0.87 43.78
C PHE A 518 -10.26 0.62 42.33
N ARG A 519 -10.22 -0.64 41.85
CA ARG A 519 -10.81 -1.00 40.55
C ARG A 519 -12.32 -1.07 40.58
N GLN A 520 -12.95 -1.16 41.76
CA GLN A 520 -14.40 -1.07 41.90
C GLN A 520 -14.99 0.21 41.30
N LYS A 521 -14.20 1.30 41.26
CA LYS A 521 -14.58 2.57 40.61
C LYS A 521 -14.87 2.38 39.11
N LEU A 522 -14.07 1.56 38.43
CA LEU A 522 -14.31 1.18 37.02
C LEU A 522 -15.57 0.35 36.87
N TYR A 523 -15.74 -0.68 37.72
CA TYR A 523 -16.92 -1.54 37.68
C TYR A 523 -18.23 -0.75 37.92
N ASN A 524 -18.21 0.20 38.87
CA ASN A 524 -19.32 1.10 39.10
C ASN A 524 -19.71 1.95 37.89
N ALA A 525 -18.73 2.25 37.02
CA ALA A 525 -18.95 2.93 35.74
C ALA A 525 -19.26 2.00 34.56
N GLY A 526 -19.41 0.70 34.81
CA GLY A 526 -19.66 -0.29 33.77
C GLY A 526 -18.43 -0.63 32.90
N ILE A 527 -17.22 -0.33 33.42
CA ILE A 527 -15.95 -0.55 32.74
C ILE A 527 -15.29 -1.82 33.29
N GLY A 528 -14.93 -2.75 32.41
CA GLY A 528 -14.21 -3.97 32.78
C GLY A 528 -12.77 -3.69 33.22
N PHE A 529 -12.19 -4.65 33.96
CA PHE A 529 -10.77 -4.58 34.31
C PHE A 529 -10.15 -5.96 34.17
N PHE A 530 -9.10 -6.07 33.35
CA PHE A 530 -8.41 -7.33 33.05
C PHE A 530 -6.92 -7.22 33.39
N PRO A 531 -6.54 -7.50 34.63
CA PRO A 531 -5.14 -7.49 35.03
C PRO A 531 -4.47 -8.84 34.77
N PHE A 532 -3.14 -8.85 34.77
CA PHE A 532 -2.31 -10.04 34.98
C PHE A 532 -1.13 -9.67 35.87
N ARG A 533 -0.38 -10.69 36.34
CA ARG A 533 0.65 -10.49 37.33
C ARG A 533 1.96 -10.03 36.72
N GLY A 534 2.69 -9.21 37.45
CA GLY A 534 4.10 -8.93 37.20
C GLY A 534 5.01 -9.79 38.10
N ASN A 535 6.31 -9.45 38.13
CA ASN A 535 7.28 -10.15 38.95
C ASN A 535 7.08 -9.91 40.46
N HIS A 536 6.51 -8.78 40.83
CA HIS A 536 6.19 -8.46 42.23
C HIS A 536 5.09 -9.41 42.78
N GLU A 537 4.10 -9.80 41.97
CA GLU A 537 3.07 -10.76 42.34
C GLU A 537 3.43 -12.22 42.06
N SER A 538 4.69 -12.54 41.78
CA SER A 538 5.11 -13.87 41.31
C SER A 538 4.93 -15.01 42.33
N SER A 539 4.74 -14.71 43.62
CA SER A 539 4.56 -15.71 44.68
C SER A 539 3.30 -16.54 44.51
N LEU A 540 3.30 -17.79 45.00
CA LEU A 540 2.11 -18.66 45.00
C LEU A 540 0.97 -18.15 45.87
N PRO A 541 1.22 -17.66 47.12
CA PRO A 541 0.18 -16.95 47.89
C PRO A 541 -0.40 -15.78 47.11
N GLY A 542 0.45 -14.98 46.49
CA GLY A 542 0.01 -13.91 45.59
C GLY A 542 -0.84 -14.37 44.43
N ALA A 543 -0.49 -15.51 43.80
CA ALA A 543 -1.30 -16.08 42.70
C ALA A 543 -2.68 -16.54 43.17
N ALA A 544 -2.79 -17.11 44.35
CA ALA A 544 -4.08 -17.53 44.91
C ALA A 544 -4.96 -16.29 45.24
N GLU A 545 -4.39 -15.29 45.87
CA GLU A 545 -5.08 -14.05 46.19
C GLU A 545 -5.49 -13.30 44.94
N PHE A 546 -4.59 -13.18 43.96
CA PHE A 546 -4.88 -12.55 42.66
C PHE A 546 -6.14 -13.17 42.01
N LYS A 547 -6.22 -14.50 41.90
CA LYS A 547 -7.38 -15.19 41.36
C LYS A 547 -8.64 -14.99 42.20
N ARG A 548 -8.48 -14.77 43.51
CA ARG A 548 -9.60 -14.48 44.42
C ARG A 548 -10.16 -13.08 44.22
N VAL A 549 -9.28 -12.07 44.13
CA VAL A 549 -9.70 -10.66 44.04
C VAL A 549 -9.99 -10.21 42.61
N PHE A 550 -9.51 -10.95 41.62
CA PHE A 550 -9.76 -10.70 40.18
C PHE A 550 -10.35 -11.93 39.46
N PRO A 551 -11.50 -12.47 39.92
CA PRO A 551 -12.07 -13.67 39.33
C PRO A 551 -12.51 -13.52 37.88
N GLN A 552 -12.71 -12.32 37.38
CA GLN A 552 -13.06 -12.01 35.99
C GLN A 552 -11.99 -12.46 34.99
N THR A 553 -10.74 -12.67 35.41
CA THR A 553 -9.69 -13.20 34.54
C THR A 553 -9.96 -14.64 34.10
N GLN A 554 -10.90 -15.31 34.75
CA GLN A 554 -11.30 -16.71 34.46
C GLN A 554 -12.56 -16.80 33.59
N ASN A 555 -13.48 -15.84 33.70
CA ASN A 555 -14.83 -15.95 33.10
C ASN A 555 -15.48 -14.64 32.68
N GLY A 556 -14.80 -13.53 32.85
CA GLY A 556 -15.30 -12.20 32.42
C GLY A 556 -16.36 -11.57 33.33
N ILE A 557 -16.65 -12.16 34.51
CA ILE A 557 -17.67 -11.60 35.42
C ILE A 557 -17.04 -10.47 36.23
N MET A 558 -17.52 -9.24 36.00
CA MET A 558 -17.09 -8.00 36.66
C MET A 558 -17.93 -7.73 37.91
N ASN A 559 -17.51 -6.75 38.66
CA ASN A 559 -18.07 -6.39 39.98
C ASN A 559 -17.85 -7.50 41.03
N ALA A 560 -16.75 -8.20 40.90
CA ALA A 560 -16.41 -9.38 41.70
C ALA A 560 -15.45 -9.04 42.84
N THR A 561 -15.31 -7.77 43.25
CA THR A 561 -14.52 -7.40 44.42
C THR A 561 -15.16 -8.07 45.65
N PRO A 562 -14.50 -8.98 46.35
CA PRO A 562 -15.05 -9.67 47.50
C PRO A 562 -15.44 -8.72 48.60
N ALA A 563 -16.52 -9.02 49.29
CA ALA A 563 -17.08 -8.16 50.34
C ALA A 563 -16.10 -7.89 51.50
N ASP A 564 -15.18 -8.83 51.80
CA ASP A 564 -14.15 -8.65 52.81
C ASP A 564 -13.07 -7.64 52.44
N VAL A 565 -12.84 -7.39 51.14
CA VAL A 565 -11.92 -6.36 50.67
C VAL A 565 -12.42 -4.97 51.01
N PHE A 566 -13.73 -4.76 51.06
CA PHE A 566 -14.30 -3.48 51.48
C PHE A 566 -14.08 -3.17 52.96
N GLY A 567 -13.75 -4.17 53.79
CA GLY A 567 -13.42 -3.98 55.19
C GLY A 567 -12.08 -3.31 55.43
N LEU A 568 -11.23 -3.18 54.41
CA LEU A 568 -9.91 -2.55 54.52
C LEU A 568 -9.98 -1.02 54.48
N ILE A 569 -11.11 -0.42 54.16
CA ILE A 569 -11.27 1.03 53.98
C ILE A 569 -10.94 1.84 55.24
N GLY A 570 -11.01 1.24 56.45
CA GLY A 570 -10.66 1.93 57.69
C GLY A 570 -9.16 2.07 57.93
N SER A 571 -8.30 1.53 57.09
CA SER A 571 -6.84 1.58 57.21
C SER A 571 -6.16 2.35 56.10
N VAL A 572 -6.88 2.85 55.08
CA VAL A 572 -6.38 3.70 54.04
C VAL A 572 -6.47 5.13 54.49
N ASP A 573 -5.37 5.87 54.45
CA ASP A 573 -5.21 7.15 55.02
C ASP A 573 -6.22 8.20 54.51
N ASP A 574 -6.55 9.20 55.35
CA ASP A 574 -7.58 10.22 55.19
C ASP A 574 -7.50 11.09 53.91
N ALA A 575 -6.41 11.02 53.16
CA ALA A 575 -6.32 11.69 51.87
C ALA A 575 -7.27 11.11 50.79
N LEU A 576 -7.77 9.89 51.00
CA LEU A 576 -8.73 9.22 50.13
C LEU A 576 -10.14 9.38 50.73
N THR A 577 -10.67 10.58 50.69
CA THR A 577 -11.90 10.98 51.35
C THR A 577 -13.21 10.34 50.81
N ASN A 578 -13.15 9.41 49.84
CA ASN A 578 -14.33 8.73 49.37
C ASN A 578 -14.08 7.21 49.29
N PRO A 579 -14.64 6.46 50.27
CA PRO A 579 -14.59 5.01 50.22
C PRO A 579 -15.25 4.52 48.92
N VAL A 580 -14.55 3.69 48.17
CA VAL A 580 -15.10 3.07 46.96
C VAL A 580 -16.08 1.98 47.44
N THR A 581 -17.36 2.20 47.27
CA THR A 581 -18.40 1.22 47.55
C THR A 581 -18.92 0.61 46.24
N ALA A 582 -19.36 -0.66 46.29
CA ALA A 582 -20.02 -1.29 45.15
C ALA A 582 -21.41 -0.66 44.95
N THR A 583 -21.61 0.09 43.89
CA THR A 583 -22.86 0.73 43.52
C THR A 583 -23.47 0.20 42.22
N GLY A 584 -22.67 -0.48 41.39
CA GLY A 584 -23.12 -1.13 40.15
C GLY A 584 -23.54 -2.58 40.35
N GLY A 585 -24.33 -3.09 39.41
CA GLY A 585 -24.66 -4.49 39.33
C GLY A 585 -23.51 -5.34 38.72
N THR A 586 -23.59 -6.64 38.87
CA THR A 586 -22.67 -7.58 38.20
C THR A 586 -22.92 -7.57 36.70
N PHE A 587 -21.87 -7.53 35.90
CA PHE A 587 -21.94 -7.63 34.45
C PHE A 587 -20.84 -8.55 33.92
N THR A 588 -21.02 -9.07 32.71
CA THR A 588 -20.07 -9.96 32.05
C THR A 588 -19.47 -9.27 30.82
N MET A 589 -18.18 -9.42 30.64
CA MET A 589 -17.46 -8.87 29.50
C MET A 589 -16.46 -9.89 28.95
N GLY A 590 -16.39 -9.99 27.62
CA GLY A 590 -15.57 -10.98 26.93
C GLY A 590 -16.27 -12.34 26.80
N SER A 591 -15.70 -13.13 25.91
CA SER A 591 -16.14 -14.50 25.59
C SER A 591 -14.95 -15.37 25.26
N ASN A 592 -15.14 -16.67 25.08
CA ASN A 592 -14.11 -17.61 24.67
C ASN A 592 -12.86 -17.61 25.57
N PHE A 593 -13.05 -17.50 26.89
CA PHE A 593 -11.96 -17.56 27.84
C PHE A 593 -11.22 -18.90 27.75
N SER A 594 -9.90 -18.85 27.66
CA SER A 594 -9.02 -20.02 27.62
C SER A 594 -7.73 -19.75 28.38
N SER A 595 -7.09 -20.83 28.82
CA SER A 595 -5.79 -20.80 29.51
C SER A 595 -4.95 -21.99 29.06
N PRO A 596 -3.61 -21.93 29.15
CA PRO A 596 -2.73 -23.04 28.75
C PRO A 596 -3.01 -24.34 29.48
N SER A 597 -3.41 -24.25 30.74
CA SER A 597 -3.72 -25.41 31.61
C SER A 597 -4.67 -25.01 32.73
N ALA A 598 -5.19 -25.99 33.48
CA ALA A 598 -5.99 -25.73 34.67
C ALA A 598 -5.19 -24.99 35.76
N GLY A 599 -3.87 -25.24 35.87
CA GLY A 599 -3.01 -24.60 36.86
C GLY A 599 -2.76 -23.12 36.55
N THR A 600 -2.81 -22.74 35.27
CA THR A 600 -2.61 -21.36 34.80
C THR A 600 -3.91 -20.57 34.66
N GLN A 601 -5.08 -21.19 34.91
CA GLN A 601 -6.37 -20.54 34.76
C GLN A 601 -6.48 -19.27 35.60
N GLY A 602 -6.86 -18.15 34.91
CA GLY A 602 -6.95 -16.82 35.51
C GLY A 602 -5.60 -16.13 35.76
N LEU A 603 -4.48 -16.74 35.35
CA LEU A 603 -3.12 -16.18 35.37
C LEU A 603 -2.65 -15.88 33.93
N SER A 604 -2.31 -16.95 33.15
CA SER A 604 -2.27 -16.79 31.69
C SER A 604 -3.64 -17.07 31.12
N TYR A 605 -4.20 -16.14 30.35
CA TYR A 605 -5.54 -16.29 29.79
C TYR A 605 -5.72 -15.51 28.50
N ALA A 606 -6.66 -15.96 27.69
CA ALA A 606 -7.10 -15.24 26.50
C ALA A 606 -8.63 -15.14 26.51
N PHE A 607 -9.15 -14.08 25.88
CA PHE A 607 -10.58 -13.90 25.66
C PHE A 607 -10.85 -13.10 24.36
N ASP A 608 -12.08 -13.15 23.87
CA ASP A 608 -12.54 -12.38 22.75
C ASP A 608 -13.47 -11.24 23.19
N TYR A 609 -13.33 -10.09 22.56
CA TYR A 609 -14.25 -8.97 22.67
C TYR A 609 -14.36 -8.24 21.34
N ASN A 610 -15.58 -8.09 20.83
CA ASN A 610 -15.86 -7.34 19.57
C ASN A 610 -14.85 -7.61 18.44
N ASN A 611 -14.70 -8.85 18.06
CA ASN A 611 -13.80 -9.31 16.97
C ASN A 611 -12.30 -9.11 17.23
N VAL A 612 -11.89 -8.96 18.48
CA VAL A 612 -10.48 -8.89 18.88
C VAL A 612 -10.18 -10.01 19.87
N ARG A 613 -9.09 -10.75 19.64
CA ARG A 613 -8.51 -11.69 20.58
C ARG A 613 -7.54 -10.96 21.50
N PHE A 614 -7.77 -10.99 22.81
CA PHE A 614 -6.87 -10.52 23.86
C PHE A 614 -6.17 -11.69 24.51
N MET A 615 -4.86 -11.56 24.71
CA MET A 615 -4.05 -12.60 25.34
C MET A 615 -3.14 -11.98 26.39
N MET A 616 -3.28 -12.43 27.66
CA MET A 616 -2.47 -12.04 28.80
C MET A 616 -1.59 -13.21 29.22
N LEU A 617 -0.28 -12.96 29.29
CA LEU A 617 0.73 -13.99 29.52
C LEU A 617 1.40 -13.81 30.86
N ASP A 618 1.27 -14.83 31.71
CA ASP A 618 1.96 -14.94 32.99
C ASP A 618 3.13 -15.92 32.84
N GLN A 619 4.35 -15.41 32.95
CA GLN A 619 5.57 -16.21 32.87
C GLN A 619 6.03 -16.77 34.20
N PHE A 620 5.36 -16.42 35.31
CA PHE A 620 5.76 -16.75 36.68
C PHE A 620 5.09 -18.01 37.24
N VAL A 621 4.30 -18.70 36.45
CA VAL A 621 3.58 -19.91 36.85
C VAL A 621 3.86 -21.04 35.88
N LYS A 622 4.08 -22.27 36.44
CA LYS A 622 4.16 -23.49 35.66
C LYS A 622 2.78 -24.02 35.29
N PHE A 623 2.73 -24.94 34.33
CA PHE A 623 1.49 -25.59 33.91
C PHE A 623 0.72 -26.30 35.04
N ASP A 624 1.41 -26.81 36.04
CA ASP A 624 0.83 -27.47 37.22
C ASP A 624 0.33 -26.44 38.26
N GLY A 625 0.48 -25.16 38.03
CA GLY A 625 0.10 -24.12 38.98
C GLY A 625 1.13 -23.83 40.06
N THR A 626 2.31 -24.46 40.01
CA THR A 626 3.41 -24.18 40.97
C THR A 626 4.20 -22.97 40.57
N ALA A 627 4.85 -22.30 41.54
CA ALA A 627 5.66 -21.14 41.27
C ALA A 627 6.85 -21.47 40.36
N SER A 628 7.16 -20.51 39.51
CA SER A 628 8.48 -20.43 38.94
C SER A 628 9.49 -19.93 39.98
N SER A 629 10.78 -20.20 39.81
CA SER A 629 11.82 -19.46 40.51
C SER A 629 11.78 -17.98 40.10
N SER A 630 12.11 -17.06 41.00
CA SER A 630 12.25 -15.64 40.66
C SER A 630 13.18 -15.48 39.44
N GLY A 631 12.73 -14.83 38.41
CA GLY A 631 13.45 -14.72 37.14
C GLY A 631 13.30 -15.91 36.20
N GLY A 632 12.59 -17.00 36.62
CA GLY A 632 12.33 -18.14 35.75
C GLY A 632 11.37 -17.81 34.63
N ASN A 633 11.72 -18.20 33.42
CA ASN A 633 10.85 -18.11 32.27
C ASN A 633 10.10 -19.41 32.07
N TYR A 634 8.77 -19.38 32.18
CA TYR A 634 7.90 -20.52 31.92
C TYR A 634 6.96 -20.29 30.75
N LEU A 635 7.34 -19.36 29.84
CA LEU A 635 6.56 -19.08 28.66
C LEU A 635 6.72 -20.17 27.59
N ASP A 636 7.91 -20.79 27.48
CA ASP A 636 8.18 -21.80 26.47
C ASP A 636 7.16 -22.95 26.45
N PRO A 637 6.75 -23.53 27.60
CA PRO A 637 5.68 -24.51 27.60
C PRO A 637 4.34 -23.98 27.14
N GLN A 638 4.12 -22.66 27.19
CA GLN A 638 2.88 -22.03 26.76
C GLN A 638 2.87 -21.72 25.24
N LEU A 639 4.00 -21.75 24.54
CA LEU A 639 4.11 -21.40 23.12
C LEU A 639 3.14 -22.17 22.21
N PRO A 640 2.89 -23.50 22.38
CA PRO A 640 1.89 -24.20 21.58
C PRO A 640 0.47 -23.67 21.77
N TRP A 641 0.10 -23.32 23.01
CA TRP A 641 -1.20 -22.74 23.32
C TRP A 641 -1.30 -21.31 22.74
N ILE A 642 -0.25 -20.50 22.85
CA ILE A 642 -0.18 -19.17 22.26
C ILE A 642 -0.44 -19.25 20.77
N ALA A 643 0.33 -20.07 20.05
CA ALA A 643 0.21 -20.23 18.60
C ALA A 643 -1.20 -20.69 18.18
N SER A 644 -1.76 -21.74 18.88
CA SER A 644 -3.10 -22.25 18.56
C SER A 644 -4.21 -21.25 18.88
N THR A 645 -4.07 -20.49 19.97
CA THR A 645 -5.03 -19.48 20.40
C THR A 645 -5.05 -18.30 19.42
N LEU A 646 -3.88 -17.86 18.93
CA LEU A 646 -3.76 -16.83 17.92
C LEU A 646 -4.33 -17.29 16.56
N ALA A 647 -4.04 -18.52 16.16
CA ALA A 647 -4.59 -19.10 14.93
C ALA A 647 -6.13 -19.22 14.97
N GLY A 648 -6.70 -19.42 16.16
CA GLY A 648 -8.15 -19.48 16.40
C GLY A 648 -8.80 -18.11 16.65
N LYS A 649 -8.12 -17.00 16.43
CA LYS A 649 -8.73 -15.65 16.58
C LYS A 649 -9.92 -15.45 15.65
N PRO A 650 -10.83 -14.51 15.92
CA PRO A 650 -11.92 -14.19 15.01
C PRO A 650 -11.43 -13.89 13.60
N ALA A 651 -12.07 -14.47 12.60
CA ALA A 651 -11.70 -14.28 11.20
C ALA A 651 -11.80 -12.80 10.80
N GLY A 652 -10.75 -12.26 10.18
CA GLY A 652 -10.68 -10.83 9.85
C GLY A 652 -10.57 -9.91 11.08
N GLY A 653 -10.34 -10.49 12.27
CA GLY A 653 -10.19 -9.75 13.52
C GLY A 653 -8.73 -9.55 13.92
N HIS A 654 -8.55 -8.69 14.91
CA HIS A 654 -7.25 -8.40 15.50
C HIS A 654 -6.88 -9.41 16.60
N ALA A 655 -5.59 -9.46 16.93
CA ALA A 655 -5.11 -10.03 18.18
C ALA A 655 -4.11 -9.07 18.82
N LEU A 656 -4.24 -8.90 20.14
CA LEU A 656 -3.37 -8.06 20.97
C LEU A 656 -2.83 -8.92 22.11
N VAL A 657 -1.52 -8.88 22.31
CA VAL A 657 -0.82 -9.76 23.23
C VAL A 657 -0.08 -8.93 24.27
N PHE A 658 -0.23 -9.31 25.53
CA PHE A 658 0.31 -8.63 26.68
C PHE A 658 1.12 -9.61 27.55
N GLY A 659 2.25 -9.17 28.04
CA GLY A 659 3.04 -9.83 29.05
C GLY A 659 3.76 -8.78 29.88
N HIS A 660 4.20 -9.12 31.11
CA HIS A 660 4.74 -8.10 31.97
C HIS A 660 6.10 -7.59 31.52
N LYS A 661 7.00 -8.49 31.13
CA LYS A 661 8.34 -8.11 30.67
C LYS A 661 8.38 -7.89 29.17
N GLY A 662 9.18 -6.92 28.72
CA GLY A 662 9.44 -6.66 27.32
C GLY A 662 10.15 -7.81 26.61
N LEU A 663 10.17 -7.77 25.27
CA LEU A 663 10.97 -8.67 24.45
C LEU A 663 12.44 -8.30 24.47
N ILE A 664 12.75 -7.07 24.80
CA ILE A 664 14.10 -6.53 24.96
C ILE A 664 14.28 -6.01 26.41
N THR A 665 15.51 -5.83 26.78
CA THR A 665 15.86 -5.24 28.08
C THR A 665 16.22 -3.77 27.87
N GLU A 666 15.41 -2.85 28.38
CA GLU A 666 15.77 -1.43 28.36
C GLU A 666 16.54 -1.05 29.62
N ASN A 667 16.10 -1.56 30.72
CA ASN A 667 16.59 -1.20 32.04
C ASN A 667 16.92 -2.39 32.92
N HIS A 668 16.05 -3.36 33.01
CA HIS A 668 16.29 -4.61 33.70
C HIS A 668 17.08 -5.60 32.84
N VAL A 669 17.74 -6.60 33.50
CA VAL A 669 18.55 -7.61 32.79
C VAL A 669 17.73 -8.78 32.29
N ASP A 670 16.42 -8.74 32.43
CA ASP A 670 15.51 -9.83 32.09
C ASP A 670 14.42 -9.42 31.11
N THR A 671 14.01 -10.40 30.31
CA THR A 671 12.98 -10.29 29.28
C THR A 671 11.86 -11.26 29.56
N LEU A 672 10.85 -11.28 28.71
CA LEU A 672 9.81 -12.31 28.71
C LEU A 672 10.39 -13.75 28.60
N PHE A 673 11.58 -13.90 28.03
CA PHE A 673 12.24 -15.19 27.75
C PHE A 673 13.51 -15.45 28.58
N GLY A 674 13.61 -14.86 29.76
CA GLY A 674 14.71 -15.10 30.69
C GLY A 674 15.59 -13.88 30.91
N ALA A 675 16.63 -14.08 31.68
CA ALA A 675 17.56 -13.04 32.11
C ALA A 675 19.01 -13.39 31.70
N ASN A 676 19.86 -12.37 31.58
CA ASN A 676 21.29 -12.57 31.33
C ASN A 676 21.94 -13.49 32.39
N PRO A 677 22.74 -14.52 32.03
CA PRO A 677 23.11 -14.88 30.65
C PRO A 677 22.19 -15.91 29.97
N SER A 678 21.04 -16.22 30.52
CA SER A 678 20.19 -17.35 30.14
C SER A 678 18.90 -16.94 29.39
N VAL A 679 18.99 -15.98 28.52
CA VAL A 679 17.88 -15.65 27.60
C VAL A 679 17.73 -16.78 26.60
N ASP A 680 16.48 -17.20 26.32
CA ASP A 680 16.15 -18.14 25.27
C ASP A 680 15.81 -17.47 23.95
N PRO A 681 16.76 -17.30 23.00
CA PRO A 681 16.49 -16.67 21.72
C PRO A 681 15.62 -17.54 20.81
N THR A 682 15.62 -18.86 20.98
CA THR A 682 14.81 -19.78 20.17
C THR A 682 13.33 -19.68 20.56
N GLY A 683 13.05 -19.67 21.86
CA GLY A 683 11.69 -19.44 22.36
C GLY A 683 11.16 -18.07 21.95
N GLN A 684 12.02 -17.05 22.03
CA GLN A 684 11.67 -15.69 21.61
C GLN A 684 11.37 -15.60 20.10
N ASP A 685 12.20 -16.22 19.26
CA ASP A 685 11.95 -16.27 17.81
C ASP A 685 10.68 -17.06 17.48
N THR A 686 10.42 -18.15 18.19
CA THR A 686 9.18 -18.93 18.05
C THR A 686 7.96 -18.08 18.40
N PHE A 687 8.05 -17.29 19.45
CA PHE A 687 7.00 -16.37 19.87
C PHE A 687 6.76 -15.25 18.83
N ILE A 688 7.81 -14.55 18.41
CA ILE A 688 7.73 -13.48 17.40
C ILE A 688 7.14 -14.03 16.10
N ASN A 689 7.55 -15.23 15.67
CA ASN A 689 7.00 -15.89 14.50
C ASN A 689 5.51 -16.21 14.67
N ALA A 690 5.09 -16.67 15.85
CA ALA A 690 3.68 -16.94 16.13
C ALA A 690 2.84 -15.64 16.11
N LEU A 691 3.37 -14.54 16.63
CA LEU A 691 2.73 -13.24 16.58
C LEU A 691 2.58 -12.76 15.12
N ALA A 692 3.69 -12.68 14.39
CA ALA A 692 3.71 -12.12 13.03
C ALA A 692 2.87 -12.96 12.05
N SER A 693 2.95 -14.29 12.10
CA SER A 693 2.18 -15.17 11.21
C SER A 693 0.67 -15.11 11.45
N ASN A 694 0.24 -14.65 12.62
CA ASN A 694 -1.16 -14.44 12.96
C ASN A 694 -1.60 -12.97 12.87
N GLY A 695 -0.75 -12.09 12.28
CA GLY A 695 -1.07 -10.68 12.07
C GLY A 695 -1.09 -9.84 13.34
N VAL A 696 -0.48 -10.31 14.43
CA VAL A 696 -0.26 -9.51 15.64
C VAL A 696 0.83 -8.51 15.38
N ARG A 697 0.51 -7.24 15.51
CA ARG A 697 1.45 -6.13 15.26
C ARG A 697 2.11 -5.63 16.54
N TYR A 698 1.39 -5.72 17.66
CA TYR A 698 1.81 -5.18 18.95
C TYR A 698 1.89 -6.29 20.00
N TYR A 699 3.02 -6.34 20.65
CA TYR A 699 3.22 -6.95 21.96
C TYR A 699 3.40 -5.81 22.97
N MET A 700 2.75 -5.87 24.12
CA MET A 700 2.80 -4.81 25.12
C MET A 700 3.27 -5.37 26.47
N GLY A 701 4.34 -4.76 26.97
CA GLY A 701 4.98 -5.06 28.26
C GLY A 701 4.88 -3.92 29.26
N GLY A 702 5.40 -4.15 30.44
CA GLY A 702 5.65 -3.19 31.53
C GLY A 702 7.09 -3.28 31.98
N HIS A 703 7.31 -3.31 33.32
CA HIS A 703 8.56 -3.66 34.00
C HIS A 703 9.69 -2.62 33.95
N ASP A 704 9.92 -1.98 32.80
CA ASP A 704 11.05 -1.05 32.63
C ASP A 704 10.71 0.41 32.98
N HIS A 705 9.51 0.70 33.44
CA HIS A 705 9.06 1.99 34.00
C HIS A 705 9.33 3.19 33.09
N MET A 706 9.03 3.06 31.80
CA MET A 706 9.15 4.10 30.80
C MET A 706 8.17 3.86 29.67
N HIS A 707 7.91 4.86 28.86
CA HIS A 707 7.30 4.61 27.56
C HIS A 707 8.41 4.31 26.56
N ASN A 708 8.38 3.12 25.97
CA ASN A 708 9.30 2.74 24.92
C ASN A 708 8.54 1.96 23.85
N ARG A 709 8.80 2.27 22.60
CA ARG A 709 8.22 1.56 21.46
C ARG A 709 9.34 1.23 20.48
N SER A 710 9.50 -0.05 20.20
CA SER A 710 10.58 -0.56 19.37
C SER A 710 10.09 -1.63 18.41
N LEU A 711 10.66 -1.69 17.22
CA LEU A 711 10.47 -2.80 16.30
C LEU A 711 11.54 -3.86 16.58
N ILE A 712 11.11 -5.06 16.94
CA ILE A 712 11.97 -6.20 17.24
C ILE A 712 11.84 -7.22 16.12
N THR A 713 12.99 -7.68 15.61
CA THR A 713 13.07 -8.75 14.60
C THR A 713 13.48 -10.09 15.24
N THR A 714 13.22 -11.18 14.55
CA THR A 714 13.83 -12.49 14.86
C THR A 714 15.35 -12.43 14.75
N THR A 715 16.07 -13.39 15.32
CA THR A 715 17.54 -13.42 15.36
C THR A 715 18.18 -13.36 13.98
N ASP A 716 17.50 -13.83 12.95
CA ASP A 716 17.96 -13.71 11.55
C ASP A 716 17.74 -12.31 10.93
N GLY A 717 17.06 -11.42 11.63
CA GLY A 717 16.77 -10.04 11.23
C GLY A 717 15.73 -9.88 10.13
N VAL A 718 15.12 -10.97 9.62
CA VAL A 718 14.31 -10.93 8.40
C VAL A 718 13.03 -11.76 8.43
N THR A 719 12.97 -12.85 9.21
CA THR A 719 11.85 -13.79 9.13
C THR A 719 10.55 -13.21 9.68
N ALA A 720 10.61 -12.56 10.83
CA ALA A 720 9.46 -11.94 11.46
C ALA A 720 9.84 -10.71 12.28
N LYS A 721 8.85 -9.86 12.53
CA LYS A 721 8.99 -8.66 13.37
C LYS A 721 7.68 -8.35 14.10
N VAL A 722 7.80 -7.68 15.23
CA VAL A 722 6.69 -7.19 16.05
C VAL A 722 7.11 -5.89 16.74
N GLN A 723 6.17 -4.99 17.00
CA GLN A 723 6.45 -3.82 17.85
C GLN A 723 6.32 -4.24 19.32
N ASP A 724 7.40 -4.04 20.07
CA ASP A 724 7.45 -4.17 21.51
C ASP A 724 7.18 -2.80 22.13
N ILE A 725 6.11 -2.71 22.89
CA ILE A 725 5.65 -1.48 23.53
C ILE A 725 5.78 -1.68 25.03
N VAL A 726 6.77 -1.05 25.63
CA VAL A 726 6.94 -1.01 27.06
C VAL A 726 6.11 0.14 27.62
N GLY A 727 5.10 -0.21 28.40
CA GLY A 727 4.07 0.72 28.85
C GLY A 727 4.06 0.96 30.35
N ALA A 728 5.16 0.82 31.00
CA ALA A 728 5.30 0.96 32.45
C ALA A 728 5.52 2.39 32.90
N SER A 729 4.65 3.30 32.51
CA SER A 729 4.86 4.73 32.81
C SER A 729 3.98 5.26 33.93
N ASP A 730 3.37 4.41 34.73
CA ASP A 730 2.48 4.81 35.83
C ASP A 730 2.99 4.39 37.22
N SER A 731 4.29 4.10 37.32
CA SER A 731 4.99 3.79 38.56
C SER A 731 5.49 5.01 39.31
N SER A 732 5.82 4.83 40.57
CA SER A 732 6.57 5.80 41.40
C SER A 732 8.08 5.73 41.19
N LYS A 733 8.60 4.69 40.55
CA LYS A 733 10.02 4.50 40.23
C LYS A 733 10.27 4.76 38.76
N PHE A 734 11.41 5.37 38.46
CA PHE A 734 11.83 5.64 37.10
C PHE A 734 13.29 5.26 36.91
N TYR A 735 13.64 4.85 35.72
CA TYR A 735 14.97 4.40 35.39
C TYR A 735 15.53 5.13 34.20
N ILE A 736 16.85 5.16 34.11
CA ILE A 736 17.56 5.64 32.92
C ILE A 736 18.01 4.39 32.15
N PRO A 737 17.67 4.26 30.87
CA PRO A 737 18.11 3.12 30.07
C PRO A 737 19.63 3.02 30.01
N ALA A 738 20.13 1.81 29.89
CA ALA A 738 21.53 1.57 29.68
C ALA A 738 22.04 2.24 28.38
N ILE A 739 23.25 2.80 28.44
CA ILE A 739 23.88 3.45 27.30
C ILE A 739 24.50 2.39 26.40
N PRO A 740 24.19 2.33 25.10
CA PRO A 740 24.72 1.31 24.19
C PRO A 740 26.26 1.20 24.21
N SER A 741 26.94 2.32 24.30
CA SER A 741 28.42 2.34 24.32
C SER A 741 29.07 1.78 25.59
N ASN A 742 28.32 1.60 26.67
CA ASN A 742 28.80 1.18 27.96
C ASN A 742 28.17 -0.12 28.48
N ASP A 743 27.19 -0.65 27.80
CA ASP A 743 26.45 -1.83 28.25
C ASP A 743 26.59 -2.99 27.24
N GLN A 744 27.24 -4.05 27.69
CA GLN A 744 27.41 -5.28 26.90
C GLN A 744 26.09 -5.94 26.47
N LYS A 745 24.94 -5.58 27.11
CA LYS A 745 23.64 -6.09 26.69
C LYS A 745 23.31 -5.70 25.25
N TYR A 746 23.75 -4.53 24.81
CA TYR A 746 23.49 -4.07 23.45
C TYR A 746 24.23 -4.91 22.39
N ASP A 747 25.33 -5.55 22.76
CA ASP A 747 26.13 -6.38 21.86
C ASP A 747 25.66 -7.86 21.80
N VAL A 748 24.70 -8.23 22.66
CA VAL A 748 24.20 -9.60 22.73
C VAL A 748 22.86 -9.72 21.99
N PRO A 749 22.80 -10.39 20.84
CA PRO A 749 21.57 -10.52 20.05
C PRO A 749 20.37 -11.09 20.83
N ALA A 750 20.62 -11.95 21.79
CA ALA A 750 19.58 -12.56 22.62
C ALA A 750 18.79 -11.55 23.46
N PHE A 751 19.36 -10.40 23.78
CA PHE A 751 18.67 -9.34 24.52
C PHE A 751 17.86 -8.37 23.64
N GLY A 752 17.93 -8.52 22.33
CA GLY A 752 17.13 -7.76 21.40
C GLY A 752 17.75 -6.48 20.89
N HIS A 753 18.67 -5.84 21.57
CA HIS A 753 19.23 -4.55 21.13
C HIS A 753 19.88 -4.60 19.74
N ALA A 754 20.56 -5.68 19.40
CA ALA A 754 21.09 -5.88 18.05
C ALA A 754 20.01 -6.11 16.99
N ARG A 755 18.75 -6.37 17.40
CA ARG A 755 17.59 -6.64 16.56
C ARG A 755 16.51 -5.56 16.72
N GLN A 756 16.79 -4.56 17.53
CA GLN A 756 15.90 -3.48 17.88
C GLN A 756 16.07 -2.32 16.90
N THR A 757 14.96 -1.81 16.41
CA THR A 757 14.88 -0.44 15.90
C THR A 757 13.99 0.35 16.85
N GLN A 758 14.59 1.23 17.64
CA GLN A 758 13.86 2.09 18.55
C GLN A 758 13.02 3.10 17.76
N ILE A 759 11.76 3.24 18.13
CA ILE A 759 10.81 4.15 17.47
C ILE A 759 10.61 5.38 18.36
N VAL A 760 10.21 5.18 19.60
CA VAL A 760 9.96 6.24 20.58
C VAL A 760 10.45 5.79 21.93
N GLN A 761 11.06 6.70 22.67
CA GLN A 761 11.36 6.52 24.09
C GLN A 761 11.07 7.82 24.84
N GLU A 762 10.32 7.72 25.94
CA GLU A 762 10.01 8.83 26.82
C GLU A 762 10.19 8.40 28.27
N LEU A 763 11.00 9.15 29.03
CA LEU A 763 11.37 8.83 30.39
C LEU A 763 10.68 9.76 31.38
N ASN A 764 10.59 9.31 32.64
CA ASN A 764 10.11 10.11 33.76
C ASN A 764 8.71 10.69 33.54
N THR A 765 7.84 9.84 33.02
CA THR A 765 6.43 10.17 32.80
C THR A 765 5.54 9.15 33.47
N VAL A 766 4.41 9.62 33.96
CA VAL A 766 3.26 8.77 34.30
C VAL A 766 2.27 8.82 33.13
N GLY A 767 1.85 7.70 32.59
CA GLY A 767 1.05 7.69 31.39
C GLY A 767 0.04 6.55 31.30
N TYR A 768 -0.77 6.58 30.28
CA TYR A 768 -1.74 5.55 29.94
C TYR A 768 -2.03 5.56 28.43
N TYR A 769 -2.59 4.47 27.94
CA TYR A 769 -2.93 4.30 26.53
C TYR A 769 -4.42 4.14 26.32
N ILE A 770 -4.94 4.73 25.27
CA ILE A 770 -6.30 4.51 24.77
C ILE A 770 -6.19 3.85 23.40
N PHE A 771 -6.57 2.60 23.35
CA PHE A 771 -6.70 1.86 22.10
C PHE A 771 -8.09 2.08 21.52
N THR A 772 -8.15 2.40 20.25
CA THR A 772 -9.38 2.49 19.45
C THR A 772 -9.36 1.41 18.39
N VAL A 773 -10.35 0.52 18.43
CA VAL A 773 -10.58 -0.49 17.39
C VAL A 773 -11.70 0.00 16.50
N ASP A 774 -11.41 0.15 15.20
CA ASP A 774 -12.35 0.62 14.18
C ASP A 774 -12.25 -0.29 12.94
N GLY A 775 -13.06 -1.36 12.95
CA GLY A 775 -13.04 -2.36 11.88
C GLY A 775 -11.67 -3.02 11.73
N ALA A 776 -11.04 -2.83 10.58
CA ALA A 776 -9.72 -3.39 10.26
C ALA A 776 -8.55 -2.55 10.82
N LYS A 777 -8.81 -1.51 11.60
CA LYS A 777 -7.81 -0.59 12.14
C LYS A 777 -7.77 -0.62 13.65
N VAL A 778 -6.56 -0.46 14.19
CA VAL A 778 -6.31 -0.18 15.61
C VAL A 778 -5.46 1.06 15.67
N SER A 779 -5.90 2.09 16.41
CA SER A 779 -5.08 3.25 16.76
C SER A 779 -4.88 3.33 18.26
N VAL A 780 -3.77 3.90 18.67
CA VAL A 780 -3.36 4.01 20.07
C VAL A 780 -2.97 5.45 20.35
N ASP A 781 -3.66 6.08 21.26
CA ASP A 781 -3.28 7.37 21.82
C ASP A 781 -2.54 7.15 23.13
N TYR A 782 -1.31 7.62 23.19
CA TYR A 782 -0.53 7.66 24.42
C TYR A 782 -0.64 9.04 25.08
N TYR A 783 -1.02 9.03 26.34
CA TYR A 783 -1.14 10.22 27.17
C TYR A 783 -0.16 10.13 28.35
N SER A 784 0.59 11.19 28.61
CA SER A 784 1.46 11.24 29.77
C SER A 784 1.49 12.60 30.46
N ALA A 785 1.88 12.56 31.71
CA ALA A 785 2.25 13.71 32.52
C ALA A 785 3.72 13.58 32.87
N ILE A 786 4.51 14.62 32.62
CA ILE A 786 5.93 14.68 33.01
C ILE A 786 6.02 14.80 34.52
N VAL A 787 6.85 13.99 35.13
CA VAL A 787 7.19 14.03 36.53
C VAL A 787 8.67 14.36 36.71
N ASN A 788 9.04 14.94 37.87
CA ASN A 788 10.43 15.29 38.17
C ASN A 788 10.91 14.43 39.35
N PRO A 789 11.34 13.19 39.09
CA PRO A 789 11.77 12.30 40.15
C PRO A 789 13.07 12.76 40.74
N THR A 790 13.28 12.41 42.01
CA THR A 790 14.53 12.69 42.74
C THR A 790 15.33 11.38 42.82
N LEU A 791 16.64 11.47 42.55
CA LEU A 791 17.53 10.32 42.71
C LEU A 791 17.68 10.00 44.19
N ALA A 792 17.25 8.84 44.62
CA ALA A 792 17.37 8.32 45.97
C ALA A 792 17.78 6.86 45.96
N SER A 793 18.82 6.47 46.68
CA SER A 793 19.29 5.09 46.77
C SER A 793 19.61 4.39 45.44
N GLY A 794 19.96 5.17 44.40
CA GLY A 794 20.23 4.65 43.04
C GLY A 794 19.02 4.57 42.13
N GLU A 795 17.84 4.92 42.59
CA GLU A 795 16.59 4.95 41.81
C GLU A 795 16.05 6.39 41.72
N TYR A 796 15.35 6.70 40.65
CA TYR A 796 14.62 7.95 40.50
C TYR A 796 13.20 7.75 41.01
N LEU A 797 12.87 8.46 42.13
CA LEU A 797 11.59 8.28 42.81
C LEU A 797 10.80 9.59 42.84
N ILE A 798 9.48 9.50 42.79
CA ILE A 798 8.59 10.57 43.20
C ILE A 798 8.12 10.32 44.65
N SER A 799 8.10 11.37 45.46
CA SER A 799 7.72 11.26 46.86
C SER A 799 6.23 11.52 47.12
N ALA A 800 5.56 12.09 46.15
CA ALA A 800 4.13 12.39 46.22
C ALA A 800 3.50 12.35 44.85
N SER A 801 2.30 11.78 44.71
CA SER A 801 1.49 11.95 43.52
C SER A 801 0.75 13.29 43.64
N VAL A 802 1.12 14.20 42.80
CA VAL A 802 0.43 15.48 42.64
C VAL A 802 -0.66 15.34 41.58
N PRO A 803 -1.67 16.25 41.55
CA PRO A 803 -2.59 16.28 40.40
C PRO A 803 -1.81 16.38 39.10
N MET A 804 -1.97 15.40 38.23
CA MET A 804 -1.22 15.28 36.99
C MET A 804 -2.01 15.85 35.80
N THR A 805 -1.30 16.59 34.96
CA THR A 805 -1.86 17.08 33.69
C THR A 805 -1.40 16.17 32.55
N PHE A 806 -2.28 15.28 32.15
CA PHE A 806 -2.02 14.35 31.05
C PHE A 806 -2.25 15.05 29.72
N THR A 807 -1.26 14.98 28.84
CA THR A 807 -1.33 15.47 27.47
C THR A 807 -1.14 14.31 26.51
N LYS A 808 -1.79 14.36 25.35
CA LYS A 808 -1.55 13.38 24.31
C LYS A 808 -0.16 13.62 23.70
N ARG A 809 0.68 12.60 23.74
CA ARG A 809 2.08 12.67 23.32
C ARG A 809 2.32 12.03 21.97
N GLU A 810 1.57 10.97 21.67
CA GLU A 810 1.74 10.19 20.46
C GLU A 810 0.42 9.58 20.04
N THR A 811 0.21 9.45 18.75
CA THR A 811 -0.78 8.56 18.15
C THR A 811 -0.07 7.63 17.17
N PHE A 812 -0.21 6.34 17.34
CA PHE A 812 0.28 5.32 16.43
C PHE A 812 -0.82 4.31 16.15
N GLY A 813 -0.60 3.39 15.23
CA GLY A 813 -1.65 2.46 14.87
C GLY A 813 -1.21 1.50 13.77
N TYR A 814 -2.07 0.57 13.43
CA TYR A 814 -1.89 -0.34 12.33
C TYR A 814 -3.21 -0.73 11.69
N GLY A 815 -3.15 -1.25 10.48
CA GLY A 815 -4.29 -1.86 9.80
C GLY A 815 -4.00 -3.28 9.36
N LEU A 816 -5.02 -4.14 9.33
CA LEU A 816 -4.90 -5.50 8.79
C LEU A 816 -4.52 -5.48 7.30
N THR A 817 -4.88 -4.40 6.60
CA THR A 817 -4.57 -4.15 5.19
C THR A 817 -3.45 -3.11 5.03
N GLY A 818 -2.74 -2.78 6.09
CA GLY A 818 -1.75 -1.71 6.11
C GLY A 818 -0.33 -2.18 5.78
N GLN A 819 0.55 -1.21 5.70
CA GLN A 819 1.99 -1.38 5.51
C GLN A 819 2.74 -0.61 6.59
N GLU A 820 3.81 -1.20 7.08
CA GLU A 820 4.73 -0.64 8.07
C GLU A 820 6.08 -0.37 7.41
N THR A 821 6.62 0.80 7.62
CA THR A 821 7.93 1.19 7.08
C THR A 821 8.75 1.91 8.14
N VAL A 822 9.92 1.36 8.44
CA VAL A 822 10.90 2.02 9.33
C VAL A 822 11.80 2.90 8.51
N VAL A 823 11.92 4.16 8.89
CA VAL A 823 12.83 5.13 8.29
C VAL A 823 14.11 5.17 9.09
N ALA A 824 15.25 5.09 8.41
CA ALA A 824 16.55 5.09 9.06
C ALA A 824 16.78 6.37 9.88
N GLU A 825 17.49 6.23 11.00
CA GLU A 825 17.90 7.34 11.82
C GLU A 825 18.89 8.24 11.08
N SER A 826 18.46 9.41 10.69
CA SER A 826 19.32 10.43 10.07
C SER A 826 18.70 11.81 10.28
N ALA A 827 19.52 12.86 10.19
CA ALA A 827 19.05 14.23 10.36
C ALA A 827 18.06 14.67 9.25
N SER A 828 18.09 14.01 8.11
CA SER A 828 17.11 14.21 7.04
C SER A 828 16.88 12.90 6.32
N TYR A 829 15.64 12.64 5.92
CA TYR A 829 15.25 11.43 5.24
C TYR A 829 14.78 11.75 3.83
N VAL A 830 15.14 10.85 2.93
CA VAL A 830 14.47 10.72 1.65
C VAL A 830 14.10 9.26 1.56
N GLY A 831 12.86 8.94 1.85
CA GLY A 831 12.37 7.58 1.86
C GLY A 831 10.98 7.51 1.23
N SER A 832 10.64 6.37 0.70
CA SER A 832 9.32 6.10 0.13
C SER A 832 8.67 4.96 0.88
N LEU A 833 7.42 5.14 1.27
CA LEU A 833 6.59 4.08 1.85
C LEU A 833 6.14 3.05 0.82
N GLY A 834 6.36 3.32 -0.46
CA GLY A 834 5.94 2.49 -1.57
C GLY A 834 4.60 2.87 -2.15
N SER A 835 4.21 2.13 -3.19
CA SER A 835 2.92 2.28 -3.83
C SER A 835 1.95 1.23 -3.32
N PHE A 836 0.79 1.67 -2.86
CA PHE A 836 -0.34 0.81 -2.57
C PHE A 836 -1.58 1.42 -3.22
N ALA A 837 -2.26 0.67 -4.08
CA ALA A 837 -3.41 1.17 -4.85
C ALA A 837 -3.12 2.52 -5.55
N GLY A 838 -1.95 2.67 -6.17
CA GLY A 838 -1.52 3.90 -6.82
C GLY A 838 -1.09 5.01 -5.87
N THR A 839 -0.86 4.70 -4.60
CA THR A 839 -0.42 5.68 -3.58
C THR A 839 1.07 5.57 -3.34
N SER A 840 1.74 6.71 -3.21
CA SER A 840 3.11 6.79 -2.76
C SER A 840 3.26 7.86 -1.67
N ALA A 841 4.12 7.58 -0.69
CA ALA A 841 4.48 8.55 0.34
C ALA A 841 6.00 8.62 0.45
N SER A 842 6.54 9.81 0.44
CA SER A 842 7.97 10.07 0.60
C SER A 842 8.18 11.02 1.76
N ILE A 843 9.04 10.63 2.71
CA ILE A 843 9.47 11.52 3.78
C ILE A 843 10.56 12.41 3.21
N LEU A 844 10.30 13.71 3.15
CA LEU A 844 11.18 14.71 2.55
C LEU A 844 12.19 15.26 3.53
N SER A 845 11.77 15.45 4.76
CA SER A 845 12.60 15.95 5.86
C SER A 845 11.98 15.57 7.20
N GLY A 846 12.80 15.51 8.21
CA GLY A 846 12.42 15.24 9.58
C GLY A 846 13.61 15.28 10.50
N SER A 847 13.41 14.95 11.76
CA SER A 847 14.49 14.90 12.74
C SER A 847 14.36 13.68 13.64
N ASN A 848 15.50 13.04 13.93
CA ASN A 848 15.62 12.02 14.95
C ASN A 848 16.28 12.58 16.20
N ALA A 849 15.86 12.08 17.33
CA ALA A 849 16.62 12.23 18.57
C ALA A 849 17.40 10.94 18.84
N SER A 850 18.53 11.07 19.52
CA SER A 850 19.20 9.90 20.10
C SER A 850 18.37 9.33 21.26
N THR A 851 18.68 8.10 21.66
CA THR A 851 18.08 7.46 22.84
C THR A 851 18.03 8.42 24.03
N ALA A 852 16.88 8.56 24.66
CA ALA A 852 16.69 9.37 25.84
C ALA A 852 17.54 8.82 27.00
N LYS A 853 18.30 9.69 27.63
CA LYS A 853 19.22 9.32 28.72
C LYS A 853 18.90 10.00 30.03
N ASP A 854 18.07 11.00 30.00
CA ASP A 854 17.56 11.72 31.15
C ASP A 854 16.08 11.99 31.01
N GLY A 855 15.42 12.37 32.04
CA GLY A 855 13.97 12.51 32.07
C GLY A 855 13.38 13.65 31.27
N SER A 856 14.18 14.44 30.58
CA SER A 856 13.71 15.59 29.83
C SER A 856 13.64 15.35 28.33
N THR A 857 14.27 14.29 27.82
CA THR A 857 14.45 14.07 26.39
C THR A 857 13.54 12.97 25.90
N ARG A 858 12.87 13.23 24.80
CA ARG A 858 12.14 12.25 24.01
C ARG A 858 13.00 11.84 22.82
N ALA A 859 13.32 10.55 22.71
CA ALA A 859 13.99 9.99 21.57
C ALA A 859 12.97 9.51 20.56
N LEU A 860 13.25 9.67 19.28
CA LEU A 860 12.38 9.29 18.18
C LEU A 860 13.21 8.66 17.07
N SER A 861 12.70 7.53 16.55
CA SER A 861 13.01 7.04 15.22
C SER A 861 11.68 6.86 14.47
N HIS A 862 11.69 7.03 13.16
CA HIS A 862 10.43 7.15 12.45
C HIS A 862 9.98 5.78 11.93
N LEU A 863 8.87 5.32 12.47
CA LEU A 863 8.08 4.23 11.91
C LEU A 863 6.77 4.80 11.38
N VAL A 864 6.46 4.52 10.15
CA VAL A 864 5.21 4.94 9.51
C VAL A 864 4.35 3.72 9.21
N ASP A 865 3.17 3.71 9.79
CA ASP A 865 2.15 2.67 9.62
C ASP A 865 0.96 3.20 8.82
N SER A 866 0.33 2.32 8.06
CA SER A 866 -0.82 2.65 7.24
C SER A 866 -1.93 1.61 7.34
N ALA A 867 -3.15 2.04 7.04
CA ALA A 867 -4.30 1.18 6.82
C ALA A 867 -5.17 1.72 5.69
N TRP A 868 -5.93 0.84 5.06
CA TRP A 868 -6.77 1.18 3.93
C TRP A 868 -8.23 0.84 4.20
N ASP A 869 -9.11 1.76 3.84
CA ASP A 869 -10.54 1.58 3.78
C ASP A 869 -11.05 1.72 2.33
N ALA A 870 -12.19 1.11 2.05
CA ALA A 870 -12.85 1.25 0.75
C ALA A 870 -13.24 2.72 0.48
N PRO A 871 -13.33 3.13 -0.81
CA PRO A 871 -13.88 4.43 -1.19
C PRO A 871 -15.28 4.64 -0.62
N THR A 872 -15.62 5.89 -0.36
CA THR A 872 -16.99 6.32 0.00
C THR A 872 -17.57 7.16 -1.14
N CYS A 873 -18.84 7.53 -1.03
CA CYS A 873 -19.47 8.44 -2.01
C CYS A 873 -18.82 9.84 -2.07
N ALA A 874 -18.04 10.22 -1.05
CA ALA A 874 -17.33 11.49 -1.00
C ALA A 874 -15.88 11.39 -1.49
N THR A 875 -15.38 10.20 -1.81
CA THR A 875 -13.98 9.98 -2.19
C THR A 875 -13.89 9.29 -3.54
N SER A 876 -12.92 9.71 -4.33
CA SER A 876 -12.60 9.16 -5.65
C SER A 876 -11.41 8.18 -5.61
N SER A 877 -10.98 7.82 -4.42
CA SER A 877 -9.92 6.84 -4.14
C SER A 877 -10.26 6.01 -2.92
N ALA A 878 -9.53 4.94 -2.68
CA ALA A 878 -9.46 4.31 -1.37
C ALA A 878 -9.00 5.33 -0.31
N ILE A 879 -9.35 5.08 0.95
CA ILE A 879 -8.99 5.97 2.06
C ILE A 879 -7.77 5.39 2.77
N LEU A 880 -6.69 6.15 2.80
CA LEU A 880 -5.47 5.82 3.53
C LEU A 880 -5.53 6.43 4.93
N THR A 881 -5.34 5.62 5.96
CA THR A 881 -4.97 6.11 7.29
C THR A 881 -3.46 5.99 7.45
N LEU A 882 -2.81 7.08 7.85
CA LEU A 882 -1.37 7.18 8.05
C LEU A 882 -1.08 7.56 9.49
N TRP A 883 -0.19 6.81 10.17
CA TRP A 883 0.30 7.05 11.52
C TRP A 883 1.83 7.13 11.56
N GLY A 884 2.37 7.48 12.70
CA GLY A 884 3.79 7.38 13.01
C GLY A 884 4.64 8.54 12.51
N THR A 885 4.03 9.61 12.04
CA THR A 885 4.76 10.86 11.79
C THR A 885 5.15 11.49 13.12
N SER A 886 6.38 11.97 13.22
CA SER A 886 6.89 12.51 14.46
C SER A 886 6.14 13.77 14.91
N ASP A 887 6.06 13.95 16.20
CA ASP A 887 5.56 15.17 16.87
C ASP A 887 4.29 15.76 16.24
N LEU A 888 3.18 15.13 16.54
CA LEU A 888 1.85 15.60 16.15
C LEU A 888 1.66 17.09 16.44
N GLY A 889 1.44 17.87 15.41
CA GLY A 889 1.14 19.29 15.52
C GLY A 889 2.33 20.20 15.79
N SER A 890 3.55 19.76 15.49
CA SER A 890 4.75 20.61 15.61
C SER A 890 5.28 20.99 14.22
N ALA A 891 5.85 22.21 14.12
CA ALA A 891 6.50 22.64 12.88
C ALA A 891 7.81 21.87 12.59
N SER A 892 8.30 21.10 13.55
CA SER A 892 9.45 20.20 13.41
C SER A 892 9.08 18.77 13.06
N GLY A 893 7.79 18.48 12.82
CA GLY A 893 7.32 17.18 12.37
C GLY A 893 7.85 16.80 10.99
N ASP A 894 7.74 15.53 10.67
CA ASP A 894 8.15 15.04 9.36
C ASP A 894 7.32 15.69 8.24
N THR A 895 8.02 16.12 7.21
CA THR A 895 7.39 16.60 5.99
C THR A 895 7.29 15.44 5.01
N ILE A 896 6.08 15.17 4.56
CA ILE A 896 5.74 14.02 3.73
C ILE A 896 5.12 14.52 2.43
N ALA A 897 5.61 14.03 1.30
CA ALA A 897 4.88 14.11 0.03
C ALA A 897 4.04 12.86 -0.11
N LEU A 898 2.73 13.02 -0.11
CA LEU A 898 1.76 11.95 -0.28
C LEU A 898 1.05 12.11 -1.62
N SER A 899 1.00 11.04 -2.41
CA SER A 899 0.33 11.00 -3.71
C SER A 899 -0.61 9.80 -3.77
N MET A 900 -1.79 9.97 -4.36
CA MET A 900 -2.82 8.93 -4.49
C MET A 900 -3.45 8.98 -5.87
N SER A 901 -3.67 7.82 -6.48
CA SER A 901 -4.48 7.71 -7.69
C SER A 901 -5.96 7.92 -7.38
N PHE A 902 -6.69 8.46 -8.35
CA PHE A 902 -8.13 8.64 -8.24
C PHE A 902 -8.86 8.13 -9.49
N ASP A 903 -10.15 7.81 -9.33
CA ASP A 903 -11.02 7.45 -10.44
C ASP A 903 -11.35 8.71 -11.25
N ARG A 904 -10.75 8.83 -12.43
CA ARG A 904 -10.91 9.97 -13.33
C ARG A 904 -12.36 10.20 -13.73
N SER A 905 -13.15 9.15 -13.91
CA SER A 905 -14.55 9.24 -14.30
C SER A 905 -15.46 9.85 -13.23
N SER A 906 -15.01 9.86 -11.98
CA SER A 906 -15.79 10.36 -10.85
C SER A 906 -15.73 11.89 -10.68
N VAL A 907 -14.82 12.59 -11.37
CA VAL A 907 -14.54 14.02 -11.16
C VAL A 907 -14.53 14.77 -12.48
N SER A 908 -15.29 15.87 -12.56
CA SER A 908 -15.34 16.69 -13.77
C SER A 908 -14.03 17.45 -14.02
N ASP A 909 -13.73 17.71 -15.30
CA ASP A 909 -12.56 18.47 -15.74
C ASP A 909 -12.52 19.86 -15.09
N ALA A 910 -13.65 20.54 -15.02
CA ALA A 910 -13.77 21.84 -14.39
C ALA A 910 -13.38 21.82 -12.91
N THR A 911 -13.78 20.78 -12.17
CA THR A 911 -13.43 20.61 -10.75
C THR A 911 -11.94 20.36 -10.56
N LEU A 912 -11.33 19.56 -11.42
CA LEU A 912 -9.89 19.28 -11.34
C LEU A 912 -9.03 20.52 -11.55
N VAL A 913 -9.35 21.34 -12.56
CA VAL A 913 -8.55 22.53 -12.87
C VAL A 913 -8.83 23.71 -11.93
N SER A 914 -9.98 23.74 -11.26
CA SER A 914 -10.33 24.82 -10.33
C SER A 914 -9.63 24.74 -8.97
N GLY A 915 -9.00 23.60 -8.66
CA GLY A 915 -8.43 23.33 -7.33
C GLY A 915 -9.49 22.98 -6.27
N GLY A 916 -10.71 22.67 -6.65
CA GLY A 916 -11.77 22.19 -5.73
C GLY A 916 -11.72 20.68 -5.46
N PHE A 917 -10.70 19.99 -5.97
CA PHE A 917 -10.45 18.56 -5.78
C PHE A 917 -8.96 18.32 -5.62
N GLY A 918 -8.58 17.42 -4.77
CA GLY A 918 -7.18 17.10 -4.53
C GLY A 918 -6.99 16.03 -3.44
N LEU A 919 -5.77 15.93 -2.93
CA LEU A 919 -5.53 15.14 -1.73
C LEU A 919 -6.22 15.85 -0.56
N ALA A 920 -7.16 15.17 0.03
CA ALA A 920 -7.95 15.65 1.16
C ALA A 920 -7.64 14.84 2.41
N THR A 921 -7.86 15.45 3.58
CA THR A 921 -7.82 14.80 4.89
C THR A 921 -9.11 15.03 5.64
N GLN A 922 -9.46 14.16 6.59
CA GLN A 922 -10.63 14.36 7.43
C GLN A 922 -10.35 15.28 8.60
N ASP A 923 -11.23 16.25 8.82
CA ASP A 923 -11.21 17.05 10.03
C ASP A 923 -11.82 16.28 11.23
N SER A 924 -11.83 16.90 12.40
CA SER A 924 -12.38 16.30 13.62
C SER A 924 -13.90 16.03 13.58
N ALA A 925 -14.62 16.66 12.65
CA ALA A 925 -16.04 16.42 12.40
C ALA A 925 -16.29 15.33 11.34
N GLY A 926 -15.21 14.81 10.74
CA GLY A 926 -15.28 13.79 9.68
C GLY A 926 -15.48 14.35 8.27
N ASN A 927 -15.42 15.67 8.08
CA ASN A 927 -15.52 16.27 6.75
C ASN A 927 -14.17 16.18 6.01
N TRP A 928 -14.25 16.00 4.70
CA TRP A 928 -13.09 16.07 3.85
C TRP A 928 -12.70 17.53 3.61
N THR A 929 -11.46 17.87 3.90
CA THR A 929 -10.85 19.18 3.71
C THR A 929 -9.52 19.01 2.98
N ASN A 930 -9.03 20.07 2.34
CA ASN A 930 -7.72 20.01 1.71
C ASN A 930 -6.65 19.53 2.71
N ALA A 931 -5.84 18.55 2.33
CA ALA A 931 -4.84 17.95 3.23
C ALA A 931 -3.89 19.00 3.82
N VAL A 932 -3.49 20.01 3.05
CA VAL A 932 -2.56 21.04 3.52
C VAL A 932 -3.17 22.01 4.54
N ALA A 933 -4.50 22.00 4.70
CA ALA A 933 -5.17 22.86 5.68
C ALA A 933 -4.89 22.47 7.14
N GLN A 934 -4.47 21.23 7.39
CA GLN A 934 -4.10 20.74 8.72
C GLN A 934 -2.58 20.80 8.99
N ASN A 935 -1.79 21.31 8.06
CA ASN A 935 -0.36 21.49 8.26
C ASN A 935 -0.08 22.48 9.40
N VAL A 936 0.96 22.17 10.15
CA VAL A 936 1.57 23.17 11.05
C VAL A 936 2.61 23.95 10.28
N GLY A 937 2.25 25.19 9.88
CA GLY A 937 3.09 26.03 9.00
C GLY A 937 2.91 25.69 7.52
N GLY A 938 3.81 26.23 6.69
CA GLY A 938 3.68 26.15 5.23
C GLY A 938 2.66 27.15 4.67
N THR A 939 2.70 27.35 3.37
CA THR A 939 1.74 28.23 2.67
C THR A 939 0.97 27.40 1.64
N PRO A 940 -0.37 27.37 1.69
CA PRO A 940 -1.15 26.66 0.69
C PRO A 940 -0.88 27.16 -0.73
N SER A 941 -0.53 26.26 -1.64
CA SER A 941 -0.25 26.58 -3.04
C SER A 941 -0.72 25.45 -3.94
N PHE A 942 -1.53 25.75 -4.93
CA PHE A 942 -2.07 24.80 -5.88
C PHE A 942 -1.21 24.69 -7.14
N VAL A 943 -0.99 23.48 -7.63
CA VAL A 943 -0.27 23.19 -8.86
C VAL A 943 -1.10 22.21 -9.70
N LEU A 944 -1.36 22.55 -10.94
CA LEU A 944 -1.90 21.61 -11.91
C LEU A 944 -0.72 20.96 -12.64
N GLY A 945 -0.41 19.74 -12.28
CA GLY A 945 0.73 18.97 -12.79
C GLY A 945 1.33 18.03 -11.76
N PRO A 946 2.39 17.30 -12.14
CA PRO A 946 3.02 16.29 -11.29
C PRO A 946 3.72 16.88 -10.07
N TRP A 947 3.87 16.06 -9.04
CA TRP A 947 4.66 16.42 -7.86
C TRP A 947 6.15 16.56 -8.20
N SER A 948 6.79 17.49 -7.50
CA SER A 948 8.25 17.70 -7.56
C SER A 948 8.84 17.81 -6.16
N ALA A 949 10.03 17.23 -5.95
CA ALA A 949 10.75 17.31 -4.67
C ALA A 949 11.17 18.75 -4.29
N SER A 950 11.05 19.71 -5.19
CA SER A 950 11.29 21.13 -4.92
C SER A 950 10.10 21.86 -4.29
N TYR A 951 8.93 21.24 -4.20
CA TYR A 951 7.74 21.87 -3.64
C TYR A 951 7.79 21.91 -2.12
N PRO A 952 7.57 23.08 -1.50
CA PRO A 952 7.61 23.23 -0.07
C PRO A 952 6.36 22.70 0.61
N LEU A 953 6.41 22.57 1.94
CA LEU A 953 5.27 22.27 2.80
C LEU A 953 4.08 23.19 2.49
N GLY A 954 2.90 22.59 2.31
CA GLY A 954 1.67 23.29 1.97
C GLY A 954 1.37 23.34 0.46
N THR A 955 2.28 22.86 -0.39
CA THR A 955 1.98 22.71 -1.83
C THR A 955 1.15 21.44 -2.05
N TRP A 956 0.18 21.54 -2.94
CA TRP A 956 -0.68 20.43 -3.33
C TRP A 956 -1.08 20.55 -4.79
N GLY A 957 -1.46 19.43 -5.39
CA GLY A 957 -1.76 19.46 -6.81
C GLY A 957 -2.53 18.26 -7.33
N VAL A 958 -2.90 18.38 -8.60
CA VAL A 958 -3.55 17.36 -9.41
C VAL A 958 -2.72 17.15 -10.67
N ASP A 959 -2.32 15.93 -10.91
CA ASP A 959 -1.68 15.52 -12.14
C ASP A 959 -2.72 14.80 -13.01
N LEU A 960 -3.11 15.42 -14.10
CA LEU A 960 -4.13 14.92 -15.02
C LEU A 960 -3.59 13.78 -15.87
N ASP A 961 -2.29 13.76 -16.15
CA ASP A 961 -1.67 12.74 -16.99
C ASP A 961 -1.61 11.40 -16.27
N SER A 962 -1.28 11.41 -14.98
CA SER A 962 -1.21 10.22 -14.15
C SER A 962 -2.50 9.91 -13.37
N ASN A 963 -3.51 10.78 -13.44
CA ASN A 963 -4.71 10.71 -12.61
C ASN A 963 -4.37 10.57 -11.12
N THR A 964 -3.44 11.39 -10.63
CA THR A 964 -3.03 11.41 -9.24
C THR A 964 -3.27 12.78 -8.60
N VAL A 965 -3.62 12.75 -7.32
CA VAL A 965 -3.59 13.92 -6.44
C VAL A 965 -2.43 13.78 -5.49
N TRP A 966 -1.79 14.90 -5.13
CA TRP A 966 -0.66 14.89 -4.21
C TRP A 966 -0.64 16.14 -3.33
N ALA A 967 0.00 16.03 -2.18
CA ALA A 967 0.23 17.16 -1.27
C ALA A 967 1.49 16.96 -0.44
N VAL A 968 2.09 18.07 -0.03
CA VAL A 968 3.20 18.11 0.92
C VAL A 968 2.63 18.49 2.29
N VAL A 969 2.59 17.50 3.20
CA VAL A 969 1.94 17.60 4.52
C VAL A 969 2.93 17.28 5.63
N ASN A 970 2.60 17.67 6.88
CA ASN A 970 3.39 17.35 8.08
C ASN A 970 2.52 16.82 9.23
N HIS A 971 1.48 16.10 8.91
CA HIS A 971 0.59 15.50 9.90
C HIS A 971 0.17 14.09 9.49
N ALA A 972 -0.16 13.26 10.48
CA ALA A 972 -0.85 12.00 10.31
C ALA A 972 -2.36 12.23 10.08
N GLY A 973 -3.08 11.21 9.63
CA GLY A 973 -4.52 11.31 9.46
C GLY A 973 -5.08 10.35 8.42
N ARG A 974 -6.34 10.59 8.06
CA ARG A 974 -7.03 9.87 6.99
C ARG A 974 -6.99 10.70 5.71
N PHE A 975 -6.49 10.11 4.64
CA PHE A 975 -6.29 10.78 3.36
C PHE A 975 -7.05 10.07 2.24
N ALA A 976 -7.59 10.85 1.33
CA ALA A 976 -8.21 10.34 0.10
C ALA A 976 -8.19 11.42 -0.98
N ALA A 977 -8.35 11.02 -2.24
CA ALA A 977 -8.71 11.95 -3.31
C ALA A 977 -10.18 12.33 -3.16
N ALA A 978 -10.48 13.59 -2.91
CA ALA A 978 -11.83 14.06 -2.65
C ALA A 978 -12.03 15.54 -3.04
N ARG A 979 -13.29 15.96 -3.18
CA ARG A 979 -13.66 17.39 -3.23
C ARG A 979 -13.61 17.98 -1.81
N PHE A 980 -13.31 19.27 -1.66
CA PHE A 980 -13.29 20.00 -0.40
C PHE A 980 -13.72 21.46 -0.56
#